data_47f96c51b38d6b5e9272a213263ae292
#
_entry.id   47f96c51b38d6b5e9272a213263ae292
#
_cell.length_a   1.000
_cell.length_b   1.000
_cell.length_c   1.000
_cell.angle_alpha   90.00
_cell.angle_beta   90.00
_cell.angle_gamma   90.00
#
_symmetry.space_group_name_H-M   'P 1'
#
loop_
_entity.id
_entity.type
_entity.pdbx_description
1 polymer ?
#
loop_
_entity_poly.entity_id
_entity_poly.type
_entity_poly.pdbx_seq_one_letter_code
_entity_poly.pdbx_strand_id
1 'polypeptide(L)'
;MKKKLLTISSIFSYVFAFVYAFITALYFSVNESIYWLFLVFMLISICLGLYNESLKHELRQNNNQFSKKNKIVLVVLTILSVINFPVCIFYILTLTHKLEDKYVVSVNPEYKKPERKERPILKSPSFILTVIALLGIIVFSVVANAVETVGYSVEVTDHTLTKEDTDEYNKDQPLNGESYTIEDPTVKVSYTVYRPKDATSTNPYPVVFVVPGFTRTKATMSQYAIEFARRGAVVFTIDPGSQGGTSYGGYEVDEEGNHIVDENGNKIQNSYSVARSGMGYLLQYVYNNVETFDYIDRDAIGLVGHSAGGGDAAKLAADFAGETFEDSIVKALYISGYIKTSAANVFYELRCNTAMSYAKYDEGEFRYQDENQAYEVIALRFINEVNHKTNGANGKFQEFIHDFEYGSIKKGTYRVIHNEETNHCFEMYDGKSISNTINFFRQTLNLETDLADDSQVWFVKEASNGLSLVCAFTLVLALVCLIVKYVPFMKSLSAAGQARLDSEKVIAEAYSNDPYVRANTDTPKKVMTFGKRLLFWLPMVLTAIIACLDYIPLARLSMDLFEDAAGNVYTYYFPARMMNAVFLWAVVNGAVGLVVWILTTVCENLFYIVYAKITHTECKADWSKFKGLKVKPLDLLKSLGLAVLLFGVFYGVLQLVYMTTHQDFRFMLISASPLQLRFVVTWLIYLAGFYVFYLSNSIRVNLGIAREGFKEWQVMLVGGLANSLGLVFILIINYFPYFTTGTVFYGYYSPTDLSEMWLYVNMIFGLIPMMFILPIFNRIVYKKTGNVYAGALLWCMIFIMMSLSASISFIPM
;
A
#
# COMPACT_ATOMS: atom_id res chain seq x y z
N MET A 1 19.39 -28.81 -16.42
CA MET A 1 19.09 -27.54 -15.80
C MET A 1 19.14 -26.37 -16.78
N LYS A 2 20.20 -26.21 -17.62
CA LYS A 2 20.30 -25.13 -18.64
C LYS A 2 19.06 -24.98 -19.51
N LYS A 3 18.51 -26.09 -20.02
CA LYS A 3 17.27 -26.06 -20.84
C LYS A 3 16.07 -25.52 -20.06
N LYS A 4 15.93 -25.85 -18.76
CA LYS A 4 14.86 -25.28 -17.91
C LYS A 4 15.07 -23.78 -17.68
N LEU A 5 16.31 -23.35 -17.46
CA LEU A 5 16.64 -21.93 -17.31
C LEU A 5 16.32 -21.12 -18.58
N LEU A 6 16.68 -21.66 -19.76
CA LEU A 6 16.31 -21.05 -21.03
C LEU A 6 14.80 -21.04 -21.29
N THR A 7 14.08 -22.07 -20.83
CA THR A 7 12.60 -22.06 -20.93
C THR A 7 12.00 -20.96 -20.06
N ILE A 8 12.48 -20.80 -18.83
CA ILE A 8 12.02 -19.72 -17.94
C ILE A 8 12.42 -18.36 -18.53
N SER A 9 13.63 -18.23 -19.05
CA SER A 9 14.11 -17.05 -19.77
C SER A 9 13.20 -16.70 -20.98
N SER A 10 12.76 -17.69 -21.77
CA SER A 10 11.81 -17.45 -22.87
C SER A 10 10.48 -16.91 -22.36
N ILE A 11 9.93 -17.49 -21.29
CA ILE A 11 8.67 -17.03 -20.68
C ILE A 11 8.80 -15.57 -20.27
N PHE A 12 9.85 -15.21 -19.52
CA PHE A 12 10.06 -13.82 -19.11
C PHE A 12 10.30 -12.88 -20.31
N SER A 13 11.02 -13.32 -21.35
CA SER A 13 11.21 -12.49 -22.55
C SER A 13 9.88 -12.15 -23.20
N TYR A 14 8.96 -13.11 -23.33
CA TYR A 14 7.64 -12.86 -23.92
C TYR A 14 6.73 -12.04 -22.99
N VAL A 15 6.81 -12.25 -21.67
CA VAL A 15 6.08 -11.43 -20.70
C VAL A 15 6.56 -9.96 -20.78
N PHE A 16 7.87 -9.72 -20.83
CA PHE A 16 8.39 -8.36 -20.99
C PHE A 16 8.07 -7.76 -22.36
N ALA A 17 8.06 -8.57 -23.43
CA ALA A 17 7.59 -8.10 -24.73
C ALA A 17 6.13 -7.62 -24.67
N PHE A 18 5.28 -8.35 -23.97
CA PHE A 18 3.88 -7.94 -23.73
C PHE A 18 3.79 -6.67 -22.89
N VAL A 19 4.58 -6.56 -21.82
CA VAL A 19 4.63 -5.36 -20.97
C VAL A 19 5.09 -4.15 -21.77
N TYR A 20 6.15 -4.28 -22.57
CA TYR A 20 6.62 -3.19 -23.41
C TYR A 20 5.65 -2.85 -24.54
N ALA A 21 4.91 -3.83 -25.11
CA ALA A 21 3.83 -3.55 -26.05
C ALA A 21 2.73 -2.72 -25.41
N PHE A 22 2.36 -3.06 -24.20
CA PHE A 22 1.37 -2.30 -23.42
C PHE A 22 1.84 -0.87 -23.12
N ILE A 23 3.08 -0.72 -22.65
CA ILE A 23 3.69 0.61 -22.39
C ILE A 23 3.80 1.41 -23.68
N THR A 24 4.21 0.77 -24.80
CA THR A 24 4.28 1.40 -26.13
C THR A 24 2.91 1.93 -26.55
N ALA A 25 1.85 1.12 -26.41
CA ALA A 25 0.49 1.52 -26.74
C ALA A 25 0.01 2.69 -25.86
N LEU A 26 0.34 2.66 -24.55
CA LEU A 26 0.05 3.73 -23.60
C LEU A 26 0.70 5.06 -24.03
N TYR A 27 2.01 5.08 -24.27
CA TYR A 27 2.74 6.29 -24.68
C TYR A 27 2.37 6.74 -26.10
N PHE A 28 2.02 5.82 -26.99
CA PHE A 28 1.49 6.16 -28.30
C PHE A 28 0.14 6.88 -28.20
N SER A 29 -0.74 6.41 -27.31
CA SER A 29 -2.06 7.03 -27.10
C SER A 29 -1.98 8.44 -26.52
N VAL A 30 -0.89 8.76 -25.80
CA VAL A 30 -0.62 10.11 -25.24
C VAL A 30 0.27 10.98 -26.15
N ASN A 31 0.57 10.51 -27.34
CA ASN A 31 1.41 11.19 -28.34
C ASN A 31 2.83 11.53 -27.85
N GLU A 32 3.32 10.81 -26.86
CA GLU A 32 4.65 11.00 -26.27
C GLU A 32 5.72 10.27 -27.10
N SER A 33 6.72 10.98 -27.60
CA SER A 33 7.77 10.42 -28.49
C SER A 33 8.57 9.28 -27.88
N ILE A 34 8.52 9.10 -26.56
CA ILE A 34 9.25 8.04 -25.82
C ILE A 34 8.73 6.62 -26.16
N TYR A 35 7.55 6.48 -26.79
CA TYR A 35 7.00 5.16 -27.17
C TYR A 35 7.95 4.38 -28.09
N TRP A 36 8.77 5.06 -28.89
CA TRP A 36 9.77 4.41 -29.74
C TRP A 36 10.79 3.61 -28.95
N LEU A 37 11.19 4.09 -27.78
CA LEU A 37 12.12 3.38 -26.90
C LEU A 37 11.51 2.04 -26.42
N PHE A 38 10.25 2.06 -26.00
CA PHE A 38 9.56 0.85 -25.53
C PHE A 38 9.25 -0.10 -26.69
N LEU A 39 8.98 0.41 -27.89
CA LEU A 39 8.86 -0.42 -29.11
C LEU A 39 10.18 -1.17 -29.40
N VAL A 40 11.32 -0.50 -29.28
CA VAL A 40 12.64 -1.13 -29.42
C VAL A 40 12.83 -2.21 -28.33
N PHE A 41 12.50 -1.91 -27.08
CA PHE A 41 12.59 -2.87 -25.97
C PHE A 41 11.68 -4.08 -26.19
N MET A 42 10.49 -3.89 -26.71
CA MET A 42 9.57 -4.97 -27.11
C MET A 42 10.22 -5.87 -28.17
N LEU A 43 10.76 -5.29 -29.25
CA LEU A 43 11.41 -6.03 -30.31
C LEU A 43 12.62 -6.82 -29.83
N ILE A 44 13.46 -6.22 -28.98
CA ILE A 44 14.60 -6.91 -28.35
C ILE A 44 14.08 -8.09 -27.51
N SER A 45 13.02 -7.91 -26.74
CA SER A 45 12.45 -8.96 -25.89
C SER A 45 11.92 -10.14 -26.71
N ILE A 46 11.26 -9.89 -27.82
CA ILE A 46 10.82 -10.92 -28.78
C ILE A 46 12.03 -11.67 -29.35
N CYS A 47 13.07 -10.95 -29.81
CA CYS A 47 14.28 -11.55 -30.33
C CYS A 47 14.99 -12.44 -29.30
N LEU A 48 15.07 -11.99 -28.04
CA LEU A 48 15.63 -12.80 -26.94
C LEU A 48 14.82 -14.08 -26.73
N GLY A 49 13.49 -14.01 -26.73
CA GLY A 49 12.61 -15.17 -26.63
C GLY A 49 12.83 -16.18 -27.74
N LEU A 50 12.85 -15.71 -28.99
CA LEU A 50 13.08 -16.56 -30.16
C LEU A 50 14.47 -17.19 -30.17
N TYR A 51 15.49 -16.42 -29.79
CA TYR A 51 16.86 -16.94 -29.75
C TYR A 51 17.05 -18.00 -28.66
N ASN A 52 16.35 -17.88 -27.55
CA ASN A 52 16.32 -18.91 -26.50
C ASN A 52 15.82 -20.25 -27.01
N GLU A 53 14.87 -20.28 -27.91
CA GLU A 53 14.39 -21.51 -28.53
C GLU A 53 15.50 -22.16 -29.40
N SER A 54 16.26 -21.35 -30.15
CA SER A 54 17.42 -21.82 -30.90
C SER A 54 18.51 -22.44 -30.00
N LEU A 55 18.82 -21.76 -28.87
CA LEU A 55 19.77 -22.28 -27.89
C LEU A 55 19.30 -23.57 -27.23
N LYS A 56 18.01 -23.71 -26.99
CA LYS A 56 17.41 -24.96 -26.47
C LYS A 56 17.52 -26.10 -27.46
N HIS A 57 17.38 -25.81 -28.76
CA HIS A 57 17.55 -26.79 -29.82
C HIS A 57 19.01 -27.26 -29.89
N GLU A 58 19.97 -26.34 -29.83
CA GLU A 58 21.40 -26.70 -29.81
C GLU A 58 21.76 -27.59 -28.61
N LEU A 59 21.28 -27.26 -27.39
CA LEU A 59 21.48 -28.08 -26.21
C LEU A 59 20.91 -29.52 -26.35
N ARG A 60 19.87 -29.72 -27.22
CA ARG A 60 19.33 -31.03 -27.52
C ARG A 60 20.28 -31.82 -28.41
N GLN A 61 20.91 -31.14 -29.38
CA GLN A 61 21.80 -31.78 -30.36
C GLN A 61 23.21 -32.05 -29.82
N ASN A 62 23.75 -31.18 -28.91
CA ASN A 62 25.12 -31.18 -28.45
C ASN A 62 25.27 -31.64 -26.97
N ASN A 63 24.57 -32.68 -26.55
CA ASN A 63 24.70 -33.28 -25.20
C ASN A 63 24.72 -32.24 -24.08
N ASN A 64 23.81 -31.27 -24.12
CA ASN A 64 23.67 -30.17 -23.17
C ASN A 64 24.88 -29.22 -23.09
N GLN A 65 25.72 -29.13 -24.11
CA GLN A 65 26.83 -28.17 -24.18
C GLN A 65 26.55 -27.10 -25.26
N PHE A 66 26.98 -25.87 -24.99
CA PHE A 66 26.99 -24.81 -25.98
C PHE A 66 28.28 -24.82 -26.79
N SER A 67 28.19 -24.54 -28.09
CA SER A 67 29.34 -24.22 -28.91
C SER A 67 30.06 -22.97 -28.39
N LYS A 68 31.35 -22.82 -28.74
CA LYS A 68 32.14 -21.64 -28.34
C LYS A 68 31.48 -20.35 -28.85
N LYS A 69 30.93 -20.37 -30.06
CA LYS A 69 30.21 -19.25 -30.68
C LYS A 69 28.98 -18.85 -29.83
N ASN A 70 28.13 -19.81 -29.47
CA ASN A 70 26.91 -19.52 -28.74
C ASN A 70 27.15 -19.18 -27.24
N LYS A 71 28.29 -19.55 -26.68
CA LYS A 71 28.70 -19.01 -25.35
C LYS A 71 29.00 -17.51 -25.43
N ILE A 72 29.70 -17.07 -26.50
CA ILE A 72 30.02 -15.64 -26.71
C ILE A 72 28.70 -14.87 -26.94
N VAL A 73 27.84 -15.40 -27.80
CA VAL A 73 26.54 -14.77 -28.09
C VAL A 73 25.70 -14.69 -26.82
N LEU A 74 25.70 -15.72 -25.98
CA LEU A 74 24.96 -15.69 -24.73
C LEU A 74 25.49 -14.62 -23.75
N VAL A 75 26.79 -14.33 -23.76
CA VAL A 75 27.36 -13.19 -22.99
C VAL A 75 26.85 -11.87 -23.52
N VAL A 76 26.85 -11.69 -24.85
CA VAL A 76 26.31 -10.46 -25.48
C VAL A 76 24.81 -10.30 -25.20
N LEU A 77 24.05 -11.38 -25.31
CA LEU A 77 22.63 -11.39 -24.98
C LEU A 77 22.36 -11.09 -23.48
N THR A 78 23.27 -11.49 -22.60
CA THR A 78 23.18 -11.13 -21.18
C THR A 78 23.24 -9.61 -20.98
N ILE A 79 24.12 -8.94 -21.71
CA ILE A 79 24.25 -7.48 -21.67
C ILE A 79 23.01 -6.81 -22.27
N LEU A 80 22.58 -7.25 -23.45
CA LEU A 80 21.40 -6.69 -24.13
C LEU A 80 20.09 -6.96 -23.36
N SER A 81 20.06 -8.02 -22.56
CA SER A 81 18.87 -8.36 -21.76
C SER A 81 18.77 -7.61 -20.43
N VAL A 82 19.62 -6.64 -20.16
CA VAL A 82 19.52 -5.79 -18.95
C VAL A 82 18.18 -5.06 -18.90
N ILE A 83 17.63 -4.65 -20.04
CA ILE A 83 16.26 -4.09 -20.13
C ILE A 83 15.16 -5.10 -19.72
N ASN A 84 15.46 -6.41 -19.86
CA ASN A 84 14.60 -7.51 -19.44
C ASN A 84 15.25 -8.22 -18.25
N PHE A 85 15.36 -7.54 -17.16
CA PHE A 85 16.13 -7.91 -16.01
C PHE A 85 16.03 -9.39 -15.55
N PRO A 86 14.83 -10.05 -15.44
CA PRO A 86 14.76 -11.47 -15.15
C PRO A 86 15.45 -12.35 -16.20
N VAL A 87 15.38 -11.95 -17.47
CA VAL A 87 16.02 -12.68 -18.58
C VAL A 87 17.54 -12.65 -18.44
N CYS A 88 18.10 -11.49 -18.08
CA CYS A 88 19.52 -11.31 -17.80
C CYS A 88 20.01 -12.31 -16.72
N ILE A 89 19.24 -12.46 -15.63
CA ILE A 89 19.55 -13.41 -14.56
C ILE A 89 19.62 -14.84 -15.08
N PHE A 90 18.60 -15.25 -15.83
CA PHE A 90 18.56 -16.63 -16.35
C PHE A 90 19.69 -16.90 -17.32
N TYR A 91 20.17 -15.90 -18.06
CA TYR A 91 21.37 -16.03 -18.88
C TYR A 91 22.63 -16.18 -18.03
N ILE A 92 22.81 -15.35 -17.00
CA ILE A 92 23.93 -15.48 -16.06
C ILE A 92 23.92 -16.87 -15.40
N LEU A 93 22.77 -17.32 -14.92
CA LEU A 93 22.62 -18.66 -14.35
C LEU A 93 22.93 -19.77 -15.35
N THR A 94 22.55 -19.60 -16.62
CA THR A 94 22.81 -20.55 -17.69
C THR A 94 24.29 -20.61 -18.04
N LEU A 95 25.00 -19.48 -18.04
CA LEU A 95 26.45 -19.41 -18.28
C LEU A 95 27.25 -19.96 -17.12
N THR A 96 26.86 -19.68 -15.89
CA THR A 96 27.60 -20.05 -14.67
C THR A 96 27.33 -21.48 -14.21
N HIS A 97 26.26 -22.09 -14.72
CA HIS A 97 25.88 -23.44 -14.32
C HIS A 97 26.83 -24.47 -14.87
N LYS A 98 27.63 -25.07 -14.02
CA LYS A 98 28.39 -26.30 -14.33
C LYS A 98 27.44 -27.47 -14.25
N LEU A 99 27.37 -28.28 -15.32
CA LEU A 99 26.65 -29.56 -15.32
C LEU A 99 27.25 -30.49 -14.28
N GLU A 100 26.52 -30.78 -13.21
CA GLU A 100 26.71 -32.00 -12.43
C GLU A 100 25.95 -33.09 -13.20
N ASP A 101 26.63 -34.18 -13.50
CA ASP A 101 26.07 -35.39 -14.11
C ASP A 101 25.03 -35.99 -13.15
N LYS A 102 23.77 -35.66 -13.37
CA LYS A 102 22.63 -36.13 -12.57
C LYS A 102 22.01 -37.44 -13.02
N TYR A 103 22.61 -38.13 -13.98
CA TYR A 103 21.94 -39.26 -14.64
C TYR A 103 22.35 -40.67 -14.16
N VAL A 104 23.18 -40.80 -13.12
CA VAL A 104 23.63 -42.14 -12.63
C VAL A 104 23.07 -42.45 -11.23
N VAL A 105 22.04 -41.78 -10.78
CA VAL A 105 21.68 -41.81 -9.34
C VAL A 105 20.67 -42.88 -8.94
N SER A 106 20.08 -43.63 -9.86
CA SER A 106 18.89 -44.40 -9.47
C SER A 106 19.13 -45.82 -9.00
N VAL A 107 20.36 -46.36 -9.04
CA VAL A 107 20.56 -47.81 -8.79
C VAL A 107 21.73 -48.13 -7.89
N ASN A 108 22.50 -47.20 -7.36
CA ASN A 108 23.64 -47.56 -6.49
C ASN A 108 23.34 -47.20 -5.01
N PRO A 109 23.11 -48.18 -4.13
CA PRO A 109 22.87 -47.94 -2.69
C PRO A 109 24.08 -47.34 -1.95
N GLU A 110 25.27 -47.30 -2.53
CA GLU A 110 26.46 -46.67 -1.96
C GLU A 110 26.67 -45.21 -2.40
N TYR A 111 25.76 -44.63 -3.20
CA TYR A 111 25.93 -43.30 -3.65
C TYR A 111 25.79 -42.28 -2.49
N LYS A 112 26.91 -41.86 -1.94
CA LYS A 112 27.02 -40.68 -1.08
C LYS A 112 26.93 -39.46 -1.97
N LYS A 113 25.86 -38.67 -1.81
CA LYS A 113 25.70 -37.40 -2.48
C LYS A 113 26.96 -36.56 -2.28
N PRO A 114 27.65 -36.11 -3.35
CA PRO A 114 28.89 -35.35 -3.18
C PRO A 114 28.63 -34.13 -2.31
N GLU A 115 29.52 -33.87 -1.34
CA GLU A 115 29.44 -32.65 -0.53
C GLU A 115 29.48 -31.46 -1.45
N ARG A 116 28.40 -30.64 -1.40
CA ARG A 116 28.35 -29.42 -2.17
C ARG A 116 29.43 -28.49 -1.64
N LYS A 117 30.51 -28.29 -2.40
CA LYS A 117 31.47 -27.22 -2.12
C LYS A 117 30.73 -25.93 -1.94
N GLU A 118 30.98 -25.21 -0.86
CA GLU A 118 30.40 -23.90 -0.62
C GLU A 118 30.69 -22.97 -1.80
N ARG A 119 29.67 -22.40 -2.35
CA ARG A 119 29.82 -21.42 -3.45
C ARG A 119 30.40 -20.13 -2.88
N PRO A 120 31.39 -19.51 -3.54
CA PRO A 120 31.84 -18.16 -3.20
C PRO A 120 30.67 -17.20 -3.12
N ILE A 121 30.74 -16.21 -2.24
CA ILE A 121 29.65 -15.21 -2.00
C ILE A 121 29.14 -14.64 -3.32
N LEU A 122 30.02 -14.14 -4.19
CA LEU A 122 29.68 -13.53 -5.48
C LEU A 122 28.93 -14.47 -6.45
N LYS A 123 29.04 -15.79 -6.27
CA LYS A 123 28.34 -16.81 -7.08
C LYS A 123 27.10 -17.38 -6.39
N SER A 124 26.75 -16.85 -5.23
CA SER A 124 25.58 -17.33 -4.49
C SER A 124 24.29 -16.74 -5.07
N PRO A 125 23.20 -17.51 -5.15
CA PRO A 125 21.91 -16.98 -5.61
C PRO A 125 21.42 -15.81 -4.76
N SER A 126 21.68 -15.80 -3.46
CA SER A 126 21.29 -14.70 -2.56
C SER A 126 22.04 -13.41 -2.86
N PHE A 127 23.34 -13.47 -3.18
CA PHE A 127 24.09 -12.28 -3.60
C PHE A 127 23.54 -11.72 -4.92
N ILE A 128 23.32 -12.61 -5.89
CA ILE A 128 22.75 -12.21 -7.18
C ILE A 128 21.37 -11.56 -6.97
N LEU A 129 20.51 -12.15 -6.15
CA LEU A 129 19.19 -11.56 -5.82
C LEU A 129 19.31 -10.22 -5.09
N THR A 130 20.30 -10.04 -4.23
CA THR A 130 20.57 -8.76 -3.56
C THR A 130 20.89 -7.67 -4.58
N VAL A 131 21.81 -7.96 -5.51
CA VAL A 131 22.19 -7.02 -6.57
C VAL A 131 20.99 -6.69 -7.47
N ILE A 132 20.23 -7.71 -7.83
CA ILE A 132 19.03 -7.59 -8.65
C ILE A 132 17.98 -6.69 -7.97
N ALA A 133 17.72 -6.94 -6.70
CA ALA A 133 16.75 -6.17 -5.94
C ALA A 133 17.17 -4.70 -5.82
N LEU A 134 18.44 -4.43 -5.54
CA LEU A 134 18.97 -3.06 -5.51
C LEU A 134 18.86 -2.35 -6.87
N LEU A 135 19.25 -3.03 -7.95
CA LEU A 135 19.10 -2.47 -9.30
C LEU A 135 17.63 -2.24 -9.66
N GLY A 136 16.75 -3.17 -9.27
CA GLY A 136 15.31 -3.01 -9.45
C GLY A 136 14.76 -1.80 -8.72
N ILE A 137 15.12 -1.58 -7.46
CA ILE A 137 14.75 -0.39 -6.69
C ILE A 137 15.19 0.86 -7.43
N ILE A 138 16.45 0.95 -7.85
CA ILE A 138 16.98 2.11 -8.55
C ILE A 138 16.20 2.37 -9.85
N VAL A 139 16.06 1.35 -10.70
CA VAL A 139 15.39 1.48 -12.00
C VAL A 139 13.94 1.93 -11.84
N PHE A 140 13.18 1.24 -10.99
CA PHE A 140 11.76 1.55 -10.83
C PHE A 140 11.54 2.89 -10.13
N SER A 141 12.38 3.28 -9.17
CA SER A 141 12.30 4.61 -8.55
C SER A 141 12.64 5.73 -9.53
N VAL A 142 13.63 5.54 -10.41
CA VAL A 142 13.94 6.50 -11.48
C VAL A 142 12.80 6.59 -12.48
N VAL A 143 12.18 5.47 -12.88
CA VAL A 143 11.01 5.50 -13.78
C VAL A 143 9.84 6.22 -13.12
N ALA A 144 9.56 5.94 -11.86
CA ALA A 144 8.49 6.61 -11.12
C ALA A 144 8.73 8.13 -11.02
N ASN A 145 9.97 8.54 -10.73
CA ASN A 145 10.36 9.95 -10.69
C ASN A 145 10.25 10.62 -12.08
N ALA A 146 10.67 9.93 -13.13
CA ALA A 146 10.54 10.48 -14.49
C ALA A 146 9.06 10.69 -14.89
N VAL A 147 8.15 9.82 -14.44
CA VAL A 147 6.71 10.00 -14.66
C VAL A 147 6.18 11.16 -13.81
N GLU A 148 6.52 11.20 -12.54
CA GLU A 148 6.08 12.26 -11.62
C GLU A 148 6.53 13.65 -12.06
N THR A 149 7.76 13.76 -12.57
CA THR A 149 8.32 15.01 -13.08
C THR A 149 8.02 15.24 -14.57
N VAL A 150 7.12 14.45 -15.14
CA VAL A 150 6.73 14.55 -16.57
C VAL A 150 7.97 14.62 -17.49
N GLY A 151 8.86 13.63 -17.37
CA GLY A 151 10.11 13.62 -18.13
C GLY A 151 11.06 14.77 -17.77
N TYR A 152 11.05 15.18 -16.51
CA TYR A 152 11.82 16.30 -15.96
C TYR A 152 11.43 17.69 -16.48
N SER A 153 10.26 17.84 -17.10
CA SER A 153 9.70 19.16 -17.48
C SER A 153 8.96 19.84 -16.32
N VAL A 154 8.60 19.09 -15.28
CA VAL A 154 7.96 19.57 -14.05
C VAL A 154 8.94 19.46 -12.88
N GLU A 155 9.11 20.54 -12.14
CA GLU A 155 9.83 20.57 -10.88
C GLU A 155 8.88 20.16 -9.75
N VAL A 156 9.31 19.17 -8.94
CA VAL A 156 8.53 18.65 -7.80
C VAL A 156 9.33 18.89 -6.53
N THR A 157 8.79 19.68 -5.62
CA THR A 157 9.49 20.10 -4.39
C THR A 157 8.59 20.04 -3.17
N ASP A 158 9.12 19.51 -2.05
CA ASP A 158 8.46 19.52 -0.75
C ASP A 158 8.75 20.79 0.03
N HIS A 159 7.73 21.30 0.67
CA HIS A 159 7.78 22.48 1.51
C HIS A 159 7.00 22.29 2.80
N THR A 160 7.27 23.19 3.74
CA THR A 160 6.57 23.25 5.02
C THR A 160 6.14 24.69 5.28
N LEU A 161 4.86 24.91 5.51
CA LEU A 161 4.30 26.20 5.89
C LEU A 161 4.26 26.28 7.41
N THR A 162 4.71 27.41 7.97
CA THR A 162 4.84 27.68 9.41
C THR A 162 3.98 28.85 9.86
N LYS A 163 3.96 29.08 11.18
CA LYS A 163 3.31 30.28 11.74
C LYS A 163 3.92 31.57 11.21
N GLU A 164 5.25 31.63 11.11
CA GLU A 164 5.96 32.81 10.64
C GLU A 164 5.53 33.17 9.20
N ASP A 165 5.36 32.18 8.33
CA ASP A 165 4.90 32.39 6.97
C ASP A 165 3.48 32.97 6.92
N THR A 166 2.57 32.44 7.76
CA THR A 166 1.18 32.91 7.80
C THR A 166 1.02 34.25 8.53
N ASP A 167 1.86 34.54 9.53
CA ASP A 167 1.89 35.86 10.18
C ASP A 167 2.38 36.93 9.20
N GLU A 168 3.34 36.62 8.33
CA GLU A 168 3.90 37.54 7.34
C GLU A 168 2.94 37.84 6.18
N TYR A 169 2.28 36.79 5.64
CA TYR A 169 1.53 36.94 4.39
C TYR A 169 0.00 36.88 4.55
N ASN A 170 -0.53 36.29 5.63
CA ASN A 170 -1.98 36.08 5.75
C ASN A 170 -2.63 37.04 6.75
N LYS A 171 -1.96 37.35 7.87
CA LYS A 171 -2.57 37.99 9.05
C LYS A 171 -3.23 39.34 8.74
N ASP A 172 -2.53 40.19 8.01
CA ASP A 172 -2.98 41.55 7.68
C ASP A 172 -3.46 41.68 6.22
N GLN A 173 -3.62 40.58 5.53
CA GLN A 173 -4.04 40.52 4.12
C GLN A 173 -5.19 39.53 3.92
N PRO A 174 -6.39 39.84 4.44
CA PRO A 174 -7.55 38.96 4.31
C PRO A 174 -8.00 38.84 2.85
N LEU A 175 -8.49 37.65 2.47
CA LEU A 175 -9.11 37.40 1.18
C LEU A 175 -10.62 37.34 1.35
N ASN A 176 -11.34 38.27 0.72
CA ASN A 176 -12.77 38.42 0.82
C ASN A 176 -13.30 38.52 2.28
N GLY A 177 -12.46 39.09 3.17
CA GLY A 177 -12.80 39.29 4.59
C GLY A 177 -12.34 38.15 5.51
N GLU A 178 -11.86 37.05 4.96
CA GLU A 178 -11.37 35.90 5.73
C GLU A 178 -9.83 35.90 5.82
N SER A 179 -9.31 35.55 6.99
CA SER A 179 -7.87 35.43 7.23
C SER A 179 -7.55 34.14 7.95
N TYR A 180 -6.71 33.32 7.31
CA TYR A 180 -6.28 32.03 7.83
C TYR A 180 -4.83 32.12 8.31
N THR A 181 -4.61 32.15 9.63
CA THR A 181 -3.27 32.17 10.27
C THR A 181 -3.08 30.97 11.18
N ILE A 182 -1.85 30.46 11.21
CA ILE A 182 -1.48 29.43 12.17
C ILE A 182 -1.21 30.11 13.50
N GLU A 183 -2.01 29.82 14.53
CA GLU A 183 -1.86 30.41 15.86
C GLU A 183 -0.78 29.69 16.69
N ASP A 184 -0.82 28.36 16.75
CA ASP A 184 0.14 27.53 17.48
C ASP A 184 1.47 27.41 16.70
N PRO A 185 2.60 27.90 17.26
CA PRO A 185 3.89 27.86 16.58
C PRO A 185 4.45 26.44 16.35
N THR A 186 3.86 25.43 16.98
CA THR A 186 4.23 24.04 16.75
C THR A 186 3.56 23.44 15.51
N VAL A 187 2.54 24.09 14.96
CA VAL A 187 1.84 23.63 13.77
C VAL A 187 2.69 23.87 12.53
N LYS A 188 2.83 22.83 11.73
CA LYS A 188 3.51 22.83 10.43
C LYS A 188 2.64 22.13 9.42
N VAL A 189 2.43 22.74 8.26
CA VAL A 189 1.66 22.17 7.15
C VAL A 189 2.61 21.75 6.04
N SER A 190 2.65 20.45 5.76
CA SER A 190 3.48 19.88 4.70
C SER A 190 2.74 19.91 3.36
N TYR A 191 3.39 20.43 2.33
CA TYR A 191 2.84 20.45 0.97
C TYR A 191 3.92 20.17 -0.06
N THR A 192 3.50 19.76 -1.27
CA THR A 192 4.39 19.55 -2.41
C THR A 192 3.90 20.42 -3.57
N VAL A 193 4.83 21.07 -4.25
CA VAL A 193 4.58 21.88 -5.43
C VAL A 193 5.01 21.12 -6.68
N TYR A 194 4.10 20.98 -7.64
CA TYR A 194 4.39 20.51 -9.00
C TYR A 194 4.35 21.72 -9.92
N ARG A 195 5.52 22.22 -10.32
CA ARG A 195 5.67 23.40 -11.16
C ARG A 195 6.19 23.03 -12.55
N PRO A 196 5.40 23.20 -13.61
CA PRO A 196 5.93 23.18 -14.97
C PRO A 196 7.06 24.21 -15.12
N LYS A 197 8.19 23.85 -15.70
CA LYS A 197 9.38 24.71 -15.78
C LYS A 197 9.19 25.94 -16.68
N ASP A 198 8.19 25.89 -17.55
CA ASP A 198 7.77 27.00 -18.41
C ASP A 198 6.74 27.95 -17.77
N ALA A 199 6.26 27.60 -16.55
CA ALA A 199 5.48 28.51 -15.72
C ALA A 199 6.43 29.56 -15.12
N THR A 200 6.25 30.84 -15.56
CA THR A 200 7.10 31.98 -15.20
C THR A 200 6.25 33.22 -14.95
N SER A 201 6.82 34.27 -14.42
CA SER A 201 6.14 35.56 -14.22
C SER A 201 5.59 36.20 -15.50
N THR A 202 6.19 35.88 -16.65
CA THR A 202 5.72 36.34 -17.97
C THR A 202 4.77 35.37 -18.65
N ASN A 203 4.63 34.16 -18.11
CA ASN A 203 3.72 33.11 -18.57
C ASN A 203 3.15 32.37 -17.35
N PRO A 204 2.29 33.02 -16.54
CA PRO A 204 1.71 32.41 -15.35
C PRO A 204 0.71 31.32 -15.73
N TYR A 205 0.71 30.24 -14.97
CA TYR A 205 -0.15 29.08 -15.22
C TYR A 205 -1.31 29.03 -14.21
N PRO A 206 -2.48 28.49 -14.60
CA PRO A 206 -3.54 28.13 -13.69
C PRO A 206 -3.02 27.30 -12.53
N VAL A 207 -3.61 27.43 -11.35
CA VAL A 207 -3.19 26.71 -10.15
C VAL A 207 -4.29 25.82 -9.60
N VAL A 208 -3.95 24.60 -9.20
CA VAL A 208 -4.89 23.67 -8.58
C VAL A 208 -4.33 23.19 -7.23
N PHE A 209 -5.13 23.42 -6.17
CA PHE A 209 -4.85 22.86 -4.84
C PHE A 209 -5.57 21.54 -4.68
N VAL A 210 -4.84 20.51 -4.21
CA VAL A 210 -5.36 19.15 -4.10
C VAL A 210 -5.21 18.65 -2.66
N VAL A 211 -6.32 18.27 -2.05
CA VAL A 211 -6.33 17.76 -0.67
C VAL A 211 -6.96 16.37 -0.58
N PRO A 212 -6.30 15.40 0.04
CA PRO A 212 -6.84 14.06 0.26
C PRO A 212 -7.84 14.03 1.41
N GLY A 213 -8.57 12.92 1.50
CA GLY A 213 -9.48 12.63 2.59
C GLY A 213 -8.82 12.14 3.87
N PHE A 214 -9.68 11.73 4.80
CA PHE A 214 -9.27 11.17 6.09
C PHE A 214 -8.40 9.92 5.91
N THR A 215 -7.34 9.78 6.69
CA THR A 215 -6.34 8.70 6.63
C THR A 215 -5.48 8.68 5.36
N ARG A 216 -5.40 9.77 4.61
CA ARG A 216 -4.63 9.86 3.36
C ARG A 216 -3.60 10.97 3.42
N THR A 217 -2.54 10.82 2.65
CA THR A 217 -1.47 11.82 2.51
C THR A 217 -1.48 12.45 1.12
N LYS A 218 -0.80 13.58 0.95
CA LYS A 218 -0.61 14.28 -0.34
C LYS A 218 -0.13 13.32 -1.45
N ALA A 219 0.69 12.34 -1.11
CA ALA A 219 1.20 11.36 -2.05
C ALA A 219 0.10 10.43 -2.62
N THR A 220 -1.04 10.26 -1.93
CA THR A 220 -2.20 9.49 -2.44
C THR A 220 -3.01 10.25 -3.49
N MET A 221 -2.75 11.55 -3.68
CA MET A 221 -3.38 12.39 -4.71
C MET A 221 -2.39 12.81 -5.80
N SER A 222 -1.19 12.24 -5.83
CA SER A 222 -0.16 12.58 -6.80
C SER A 222 -0.56 12.32 -8.26
N GLN A 223 -1.49 11.39 -8.52
CA GLN A 223 -2.04 11.14 -9.84
C GLN A 223 -2.74 12.38 -10.42
N TYR A 224 -3.50 13.10 -9.60
CA TYR A 224 -4.10 14.37 -10.01
C TYR A 224 -3.03 15.42 -10.30
N ALA A 225 -2.03 15.53 -9.42
CA ALA A 225 -0.95 16.49 -9.59
C ALA A 225 -0.15 16.25 -10.87
N ILE A 226 0.20 14.99 -11.17
CA ILE A 226 0.89 14.61 -12.40
C ILE A 226 0.06 14.99 -13.61
N GLU A 227 -1.22 14.61 -13.62
CA GLU A 227 -2.07 14.81 -14.80
C GLU A 227 -2.42 16.28 -15.06
N PHE A 228 -2.58 17.09 -14.01
CA PHE A 228 -2.76 18.53 -14.14
C PHE A 228 -1.46 19.25 -14.57
N ALA A 229 -0.32 18.90 -13.96
CA ALA A 229 0.95 19.50 -14.33
C ALA A 229 1.34 19.19 -15.80
N ARG A 230 1.01 17.99 -16.30
CA ARG A 230 1.15 17.63 -17.72
C ARG A 230 0.30 18.48 -18.65
N ARG A 231 -0.73 19.13 -18.13
CA ARG A 231 -1.70 19.95 -18.87
C ARG A 231 -1.56 21.43 -18.61
N GLY A 232 -0.41 21.86 -18.09
CA GLY A 232 -0.09 23.26 -17.92
C GLY A 232 -0.74 23.90 -16.69
N ALA A 233 -0.88 23.15 -15.59
CA ALA A 233 -1.25 23.72 -14.30
C ALA A 233 -0.11 23.63 -13.29
N VAL A 234 0.05 24.61 -12.43
CA VAL A 234 0.81 24.50 -11.19
C VAL A 234 -0.06 23.81 -10.16
N VAL A 235 0.48 22.79 -9.47
CA VAL A 235 -0.31 22.02 -8.51
C VAL A 235 0.32 22.02 -7.13
N PHE A 236 -0.50 22.26 -6.10
CA PHE A 236 -0.15 22.15 -4.70
C PHE A 236 -0.89 20.97 -4.09
N THR A 237 -0.16 19.95 -3.63
CA THR A 237 -0.73 18.84 -2.87
C THR A 237 -0.41 19.00 -1.39
N ILE A 238 -1.38 18.73 -0.51
CA ILE A 238 -1.30 19.05 0.91
C ILE A 238 -1.50 17.80 1.75
N ASP A 239 -0.69 17.63 2.80
CA ASP A 239 -0.98 16.67 3.86
C ASP A 239 -1.96 17.32 4.84
N PRO A 240 -3.16 16.78 5.05
CA PRO A 240 -4.08 17.29 6.08
C PRO A 240 -3.49 17.16 7.50
N GLY A 241 -4.05 17.89 8.43
CA GLY A 241 -3.64 17.86 9.83
C GLY A 241 -3.57 16.45 10.40
N SER A 242 -2.51 16.14 11.12
CA SER A 242 -2.22 14.83 11.70
C SER A 242 -1.95 13.72 10.68
N GLN A 243 -1.75 14.04 9.39
CA GLN A 243 -1.47 13.08 8.33
C GLN A 243 -0.14 13.42 7.66
N GLY A 244 0.59 12.39 7.21
CA GLY A 244 1.86 12.57 6.51
C GLY A 244 2.86 13.45 7.27
N GLY A 245 3.30 14.53 6.62
CA GLY A 245 4.25 15.50 7.14
C GLY A 245 3.63 16.62 7.97
N THR A 246 2.31 16.77 7.97
CA THR A 246 1.62 17.83 8.72
C THR A 246 1.46 17.45 10.17
N SER A 247 1.71 18.41 11.07
CA SER A 247 1.52 18.23 12.48
C SER A 247 0.04 18.10 12.83
N TYR A 248 -0.21 17.68 14.06
CA TYR A 248 -1.51 17.76 14.69
C TYR A 248 -2.04 19.21 14.63
N GLY A 249 -3.34 19.40 14.45
CA GLY A 249 -3.95 20.70 14.15
C GLY A 249 -3.79 21.81 15.19
N GLY A 250 -2.94 21.60 16.20
CA GLY A 250 -2.61 22.58 17.20
C GLY A 250 -3.59 22.65 18.35
N TYR A 251 -3.21 23.46 19.33
CA TYR A 251 -4.02 23.77 20.49
C TYR A 251 -4.39 25.25 20.46
N GLU A 252 -5.49 25.61 21.13
CA GLU A 252 -5.81 27.01 21.35
C GLU A 252 -4.68 27.66 22.18
N VAL A 253 -4.28 28.86 21.78
CA VAL A 253 -3.25 29.64 22.45
C VAL A 253 -3.81 30.99 22.87
N ASP A 254 -3.31 31.53 24.00
CA ASP A 254 -3.58 32.88 24.45
C ASP A 254 -2.79 33.93 23.63
N GLU A 255 -2.99 35.21 23.92
CA GLU A 255 -2.30 36.31 23.23
C GLU A 255 -0.79 36.27 23.38
N GLU A 256 -0.27 35.59 24.42
CA GLU A 256 1.15 35.38 24.67
C GLU A 256 1.70 34.09 24.00
N GLY A 257 0.84 33.29 23.36
CA GLY A 257 1.22 32.05 22.71
C GLY A 257 1.30 30.82 23.62
N ASN A 258 0.78 30.89 24.85
CA ASN A 258 0.68 29.75 25.76
C ASN A 258 -0.59 28.95 25.44
N HIS A 259 -0.52 27.62 25.58
CA HIS A 259 -1.70 26.78 25.38
C HIS A 259 -2.80 27.04 26.40
N ILE A 260 -4.01 27.29 25.94
CA ILE A 260 -5.20 27.38 26.80
C ILE A 260 -5.53 25.97 27.31
N VAL A 261 -5.85 25.88 28.59
CA VAL A 261 -6.21 24.61 29.24
C VAL A 261 -7.63 24.67 29.80
N ASP A 262 -8.30 23.51 29.80
CA ASP A 262 -9.61 23.34 30.41
C ASP A 262 -9.53 23.35 31.97
N GLU A 263 -10.68 23.19 32.63
CA GLU A 263 -10.78 23.15 34.09
C GLU A 263 -9.99 21.97 34.71
N ASN A 264 -9.64 20.97 33.91
CA ASN A 264 -8.88 19.78 34.32
C ASN A 264 -7.37 19.89 34.01
N GLY A 265 -6.93 21.01 33.42
CA GLY A 265 -5.55 21.24 33.00
C GLY A 265 -5.17 20.61 31.67
N ASN A 266 -6.14 20.12 30.90
CA ASN A 266 -5.87 19.60 29.53
C ASN A 266 -5.85 20.75 28.54
N LYS A 267 -4.95 20.69 27.56
CA LYS A 267 -4.89 21.66 26.47
C LYS A 267 -6.15 21.59 25.61
N ILE A 268 -6.76 22.73 25.35
CA ILE A 268 -7.92 22.83 24.46
C ILE A 268 -7.42 22.75 23.02
N GLN A 269 -8.03 21.85 22.26
CA GLN A 269 -7.68 21.68 20.84
C GLN A 269 -8.37 22.72 19.98
N ASN A 270 -7.66 23.23 18.98
CA ASN A 270 -8.27 24.06 17.95
C ASN A 270 -9.43 23.31 17.27
N SER A 271 -10.52 24.03 17.06
CA SER A 271 -11.68 23.46 16.38
C SER A 271 -11.32 22.99 14.97
N TYR A 272 -11.76 21.82 14.65
CA TYR A 272 -11.42 21.04 13.46
C TYR A 272 -12.13 21.56 12.20
N SER A 273 -11.81 22.79 11.75
CA SER A 273 -12.41 23.41 10.57
C SER A 273 -11.45 23.41 9.36
N VAL A 274 -11.39 24.51 8.62
CA VAL A 274 -10.49 24.71 7.48
C VAL A 274 -9.00 24.58 7.85
N ALA A 275 -8.64 24.89 9.11
CA ALA A 275 -7.33 24.60 9.67
C ALA A 275 -6.92 23.11 9.57
N ARG A 276 -7.89 22.22 9.59
CA ARG A 276 -7.69 20.78 9.52
C ARG A 276 -7.02 20.33 8.24
N SER A 277 -7.43 20.83 7.10
CA SER A 277 -6.82 20.44 5.81
C SER A 277 -5.52 21.19 5.54
N GLY A 278 -5.26 22.30 6.22
CA GLY A 278 -4.16 23.22 5.93
C GLY A 278 -4.35 24.02 4.64
N MET A 279 -5.42 23.77 3.90
CA MET A 279 -5.64 24.35 2.57
C MET A 279 -5.87 25.85 2.65
N GLY A 280 -6.64 26.33 3.65
CA GLY A 280 -6.88 27.76 3.85
C GLY A 280 -5.61 28.55 4.10
N TYR A 281 -4.75 28.05 4.99
CA TYR A 281 -3.44 28.64 5.27
C TYR A 281 -2.58 28.72 4.01
N LEU A 282 -2.50 27.61 3.27
CA LEU A 282 -1.62 27.51 2.10
C LEU A 282 -2.15 28.33 0.92
N LEU A 283 -3.44 28.27 0.61
CA LEU A 283 -4.01 29.03 -0.50
C LEU A 283 -3.81 30.52 -0.29
N GLN A 284 -4.11 31.05 0.89
CA GLN A 284 -3.94 32.47 1.21
C GLN A 284 -2.45 32.86 1.16
N TYR A 285 -1.55 32.04 1.70
CA TYR A 285 -0.10 32.27 1.65
C TYR A 285 0.39 32.34 0.19
N VAL A 286 0.00 31.39 -0.65
CA VAL A 286 0.38 31.35 -2.06
C VAL A 286 -0.20 32.54 -2.84
N TYR A 287 -1.44 32.93 -2.54
CA TYR A 287 -2.11 34.05 -3.18
C TYR A 287 -1.44 35.39 -2.85
N ASN A 288 -1.10 35.63 -1.59
CA ASN A 288 -0.55 36.88 -1.09
C ASN A 288 0.95 37.02 -1.32
N ASN A 289 1.71 35.92 -1.34
CA ASN A 289 3.16 35.93 -1.58
C ASN A 289 3.48 35.98 -3.09
N VAL A 290 3.27 37.18 -3.67
CA VAL A 290 3.43 37.40 -5.12
C VAL A 290 4.85 37.22 -5.60
N GLU A 291 5.84 37.55 -4.78
CA GLU A 291 7.25 37.47 -5.15
C GLU A 291 7.72 36.01 -5.31
N THR A 292 7.32 35.14 -4.40
CA THR A 292 7.69 33.71 -4.45
C THR A 292 6.90 32.94 -5.51
N PHE A 293 5.61 33.29 -5.67
CA PHE A 293 4.68 32.58 -6.57
C PHE A 293 4.25 33.49 -7.74
N ASP A 294 5.22 34.14 -8.41
CA ASP A 294 4.99 35.02 -9.56
C ASP A 294 4.55 34.28 -10.83
N TYR A 295 4.72 32.95 -10.83
CA TYR A 295 4.45 32.03 -11.94
C TYR A 295 3.02 31.45 -11.94
N ILE A 296 2.14 31.83 -11.01
CA ILE A 296 0.74 31.40 -10.98
C ILE A 296 -0.22 32.45 -11.50
N ASP A 297 -1.25 32.01 -12.20
CA ASP A 297 -2.40 32.84 -12.57
C ASP A 297 -3.40 32.90 -11.41
N ARG A 298 -3.48 34.06 -10.75
CA ARG A 298 -4.37 34.28 -9.59
C ARG A 298 -5.87 34.40 -9.97
N ASP A 299 -6.16 34.58 -11.27
CA ASP A 299 -7.51 34.59 -11.79
C ASP A 299 -8.00 33.20 -12.20
N ALA A 300 -7.16 32.17 -12.10
CA ALA A 300 -7.43 30.79 -12.50
C ALA A 300 -7.08 29.78 -11.39
N ILE A 301 -7.75 29.90 -10.23
CA ILE A 301 -7.53 29.03 -9.06
C ILE A 301 -8.59 27.95 -8.99
N GLY A 302 -8.15 26.69 -8.89
CA GLY A 302 -8.97 25.51 -8.71
C GLY A 302 -8.70 24.75 -7.42
N LEU A 303 -9.72 24.12 -6.87
CA LEU A 303 -9.62 23.22 -5.71
C LEU A 303 -10.13 21.82 -6.05
N VAL A 304 -9.40 20.80 -5.64
CA VAL A 304 -9.82 19.40 -5.67
C VAL A 304 -9.75 18.84 -4.26
N GLY A 305 -10.83 18.27 -3.79
CA GLY A 305 -10.84 17.55 -2.51
C GLY A 305 -11.51 16.20 -2.63
N HIS A 306 -10.89 15.17 -2.05
CA HIS A 306 -11.48 13.85 -1.96
C HIS A 306 -12.00 13.57 -0.55
N SER A 307 -13.21 13.02 -0.42
CA SER A 307 -13.82 12.62 0.85
C SER A 307 -13.87 13.81 1.85
N ALA A 308 -13.29 13.69 3.04
CA ALA A 308 -13.21 14.80 4.00
C ALA A 308 -12.56 16.05 3.38
N GLY A 309 -11.53 15.88 2.55
CA GLY A 309 -10.91 17.00 1.82
C GLY A 309 -11.86 17.66 0.84
N GLY A 310 -12.84 16.94 0.28
CA GLY A 310 -13.91 17.52 -0.55
C GLY A 310 -14.80 18.47 0.22
N GLY A 311 -15.14 18.12 1.47
CA GLY A 311 -15.87 19.00 2.37
C GLY A 311 -15.08 20.26 2.74
N ASP A 312 -13.79 20.09 3.04
CA ASP A 312 -12.89 21.21 3.39
C ASP A 312 -12.69 22.15 2.18
N ALA A 313 -12.50 21.58 0.96
CA ALA A 313 -12.39 22.37 -0.26
C ALA A 313 -13.66 23.16 -0.58
N ALA A 314 -14.84 22.55 -0.38
CA ALA A 314 -16.13 23.22 -0.58
C ALA A 314 -16.32 24.36 0.42
N LYS A 315 -15.99 24.15 1.70
CA LYS A 315 -16.06 25.20 2.73
C LYS A 315 -15.13 26.36 2.38
N LEU A 316 -13.90 26.09 2.00
CA LEU A 316 -12.93 27.12 1.64
C LEU A 316 -13.35 27.91 0.39
N ALA A 317 -13.91 27.22 -0.61
CA ALA A 317 -14.45 27.91 -1.80
C ALA A 317 -15.62 28.85 -1.46
N ALA A 318 -16.41 28.50 -0.44
CA ALA A 318 -17.47 29.38 0.07
C ALA A 318 -16.90 30.57 0.86
N ASP A 319 -15.91 30.33 1.72
CA ASP A 319 -15.28 31.40 2.52
C ASP A 319 -14.61 32.46 1.64
N PHE A 320 -14.02 32.03 0.52
CA PHE A 320 -13.36 32.91 -0.46
C PHE A 320 -14.25 33.32 -1.64
N ALA A 321 -15.58 33.17 -1.51
CA ALA A 321 -16.49 33.37 -2.64
C ALA A 321 -16.63 34.84 -3.11
N GLY A 322 -16.49 35.80 -2.22
CA GLY A 322 -16.80 37.22 -2.56
C GLY A 322 -18.29 37.45 -2.89
N GLU A 323 -18.61 38.57 -3.55
CA GLU A 323 -19.98 38.90 -3.91
C GLU A 323 -20.41 38.32 -5.26
N THR A 324 -19.49 38.25 -6.22
CA THR A 324 -19.73 37.75 -7.59
C THR A 324 -18.74 36.65 -7.97
N PHE A 325 -18.95 36.03 -9.13
CA PHE A 325 -17.98 35.04 -9.67
C PHE A 325 -16.61 35.68 -9.99
N GLU A 326 -16.65 36.93 -10.45
CA GLU A 326 -15.44 37.70 -10.76
C GLU A 326 -14.63 37.97 -9.49
N ASP A 327 -15.30 38.29 -8.37
CA ASP A 327 -14.65 38.56 -7.07
C ASP A 327 -14.21 37.30 -6.35
N SER A 328 -14.74 36.13 -6.72
CA SER A 328 -14.37 34.86 -6.08
C SER A 328 -12.90 34.54 -6.34
N ILE A 329 -12.16 34.21 -5.29
CA ILE A 329 -10.78 33.74 -5.40
C ILE A 329 -10.72 32.37 -6.10
N VAL A 330 -11.62 31.46 -5.72
CA VAL A 330 -11.73 30.13 -6.33
C VAL A 330 -12.66 30.20 -7.54
N LYS A 331 -12.15 29.78 -8.71
CA LYS A 331 -12.93 29.79 -9.97
C LYS A 331 -13.53 28.42 -10.29
N ALA A 332 -12.90 27.35 -9.78
CA ALA A 332 -13.33 25.98 -10.06
C ALA A 332 -13.14 25.07 -8.82
N LEU A 333 -14.13 24.26 -8.51
CA LEU A 333 -14.13 23.33 -7.38
C LEU A 333 -14.56 21.95 -7.83
N TYR A 334 -13.77 20.91 -7.54
CA TYR A 334 -14.15 19.51 -7.74
C TYR A 334 -14.24 18.77 -6.40
N ILE A 335 -15.42 18.29 -6.06
CA ILE A 335 -15.72 17.55 -4.83
C ILE A 335 -15.81 16.06 -5.19
N SER A 336 -14.78 15.28 -4.85
CA SER A 336 -14.69 13.85 -5.15
C SER A 336 -15.05 13.01 -3.93
N GLY A 337 -15.88 11.99 -4.09
CA GLY A 337 -16.22 11.03 -3.03
C GLY A 337 -16.88 11.67 -1.80
N TYR A 338 -17.67 12.76 -2.00
CA TYR A 338 -18.26 13.49 -0.90
C TYR A 338 -19.59 14.13 -1.26
N ILE A 339 -20.68 13.38 -1.04
CA ILE A 339 -22.04 13.89 -1.14
C ILE A 339 -22.65 13.87 0.27
N LYS A 340 -22.34 14.85 1.11
CA LYS A 340 -22.88 14.95 2.47
C LYS A 340 -23.98 15.99 2.59
N THR A 341 -25.01 15.67 3.37
CA THR A 341 -26.06 16.60 3.76
C THR A 341 -25.52 17.86 4.43
N SER A 342 -24.41 17.76 5.18
CA SER A 342 -23.73 18.91 5.79
C SER A 342 -23.07 19.84 4.77
N ALA A 343 -22.63 19.32 3.63
CA ALA A 343 -22.11 20.15 2.53
C ALA A 343 -23.22 20.89 1.77
N ALA A 344 -24.44 20.42 1.85
CA ALA A 344 -25.57 21.06 1.14
C ALA A 344 -25.83 22.52 1.54
N ASN A 345 -25.46 22.93 2.75
CA ASN A 345 -25.56 24.32 3.17
C ASN A 345 -24.52 25.22 2.48
N VAL A 346 -23.39 24.65 2.09
CA VAL A 346 -22.30 25.37 1.42
C VAL A 346 -22.60 25.64 -0.04
N PHE A 347 -23.41 24.80 -0.71
CA PHE A 347 -23.74 24.99 -2.15
C PHE A 347 -24.37 26.33 -2.44
N TYR A 348 -25.17 26.84 -1.53
CA TYR A 348 -25.81 28.15 -1.66
C TYR A 348 -24.80 29.31 -1.70
N GLU A 349 -23.67 29.17 -1.01
CA GLU A 349 -22.65 30.21 -0.85
C GLU A 349 -21.58 30.15 -1.97
N LEU A 350 -21.47 29.06 -2.73
CA LEU A 350 -20.48 28.94 -3.79
C LEU A 350 -20.65 29.93 -4.92
N ARG A 351 -19.58 30.60 -5.31
CA ARG A 351 -19.47 31.53 -6.44
C ARG A 351 -18.53 31.01 -7.54
N CYS A 352 -18.34 29.72 -7.64
CA CYS A 352 -17.43 29.10 -8.60
C CYS A 352 -18.11 28.00 -9.39
N ASN A 353 -17.53 27.64 -10.52
CA ASN A 353 -17.88 26.41 -11.23
C ASN A 353 -17.60 25.21 -10.36
N THR A 354 -18.54 24.29 -10.23
CA THR A 354 -18.40 23.18 -9.31
C THR A 354 -18.84 21.88 -9.93
N ALA A 355 -17.99 20.84 -9.79
CA ALA A 355 -18.34 19.46 -10.08
C ALA A 355 -18.39 18.64 -8.79
N MET A 356 -19.16 17.57 -8.83
CA MET A 356 -19.28 16.60 -7.75
C MET A 356 -19.19 15.21 -8.32
N SER A 357 -18.47 14.30 -7.63
CA SER A 357 -18.47 12.89 -7.99
C SER A 357 -18.61 11.99 -6.78
N TYR A 358 -19.12 10.81 -6.99
CA TYR A 358 -19.21 9.75 -5.98
C TYR A 358 -19.09 8.37 -6.62
N ALA A 359 -18.48 7.45 -5.87
CA ALA A 359 -18.36 6.07 -6.31
C ALA A 359 -19.70 5.33 -6.22
N LYS A 360 -20.02 4.53 -7.22
CA LYS A 360 -21.24 3.71 -7.26
C LYS A 360 -21.36 2.74 -6.07
N TYR A 361 -20.21 2.28 -5.57
CA TYR A 361 -20.11 1.34 -4.44
C TYR A 361 -19.54 2.00 -3.18
N ASP A 362 -19.80 3.30 -3.01
CA ASP A 362 -19.27 4.09 -1.88
C ASP A 362 -19.94 3.69 -0.57
N GLU A 363 -19.18 3.16 0.36
CA GLU A 363 -19.65 2.71 1.67
C GLU A 363 -20.05 3.88 2.58
N GLY A 364 -19.42 5.04 2.39
CA GLY A 364 -19.67 6.25 3.16
C GLY A 364 -20.90 7.00 2.71
N GLU A 365 -21.28 6.85 1.45
CA GLU A 365 -22.40 7.55 0.84
C GLU A 365 -23.70 6.76 0.82
N PHE A 366 -23.65 5.43 0.89
CA PHE A 366 -24.84 4.56 1.14
C PHE A 366 -25.40 4.74 2.57
N ARG A 367 -25.62 5.99 2.94
CA ARG A 367 -26.05 6.39 4.28
C ARG A 367 -27.53 6.29 4.50
N TYR A 368 -28.31 6.20 3.43
CA TYR A 368 -29.77 6.16 3.47
C TYR A 368 -30.23 4.86 2.84
N GLN A 369 -31.17 4.20 3.47
CA GLN A 369 -31.75 2.94 2.98
C GLN A 369 -32.43 3.09 1.61
N ASP A 370 -32.81 4.30 1.27
CA ASP A 370 -33.39 4.68 -0.01
C ASP A 370 -32.37 5.50 -0.80
N GLU A 371 -31.48 4.77 -1.50
CA GLU A 371 -30.36 5.29 -2.26
C GLU A 371 -30.76 6.48 -3.15
N ASN A 372 -31.89 6.37 -3.85
CA ASN A 372 -32.32 7.38 -4.81
C ASN A 372 -32.82 8.68 -4.15
N GLN A 373 -33.46 8.62 -2.99
CA GLN A 373 -34.08 9.81 -2.39
C GLN A 373 -33.05 10.78 -1.78
N ALA A 374 -32.02 10.28 -1.13
CA ALA A 374 -31.05 11.14 -0.47
C ALA A 374 -30.09 11.77 -1.47
N TYR A 375 -29.64 11.03 -2.45
CA TYR A 375 -28.82 11.56 -3.55
C TYR A 375 -29.61 12.54 -4.41
N GLU A 376 -30.85 12.22 -4.72
CA GLU A 376 -31.70 13.07 -5.51
C GLU A 376 -31.92 14.44 -4.85
N VAL A 377 -32.19 14.49 -3.55
CA VAL A 377 -32.37 15.75 -2.81
C VAL A 377 -31.11 16.59 -2.82
N ILE A 378 -29.94 15.98 -2.50
CA ILE A 378 -28.66 16.69 -2.46
C ILE A 378 -28.24 17.13 -3.87
N ALA A 379 -28.37 16.25 -4.85
CA ALA A 379 -28.06 16.53 -6.24
C ALA A 379 -28.93 17.65 -6.79
N LEU A 380 -30.24 17.66 -6.50
CA LEU A 380 -31.17 18.74 -6.89
C LEU A 380 -30.80 20.05 -6.22
N ARG A 381 -30.43 20.06 -4.94
CA ARG A 381 -29.91 21.25 -4.27
C ARG A 381 -28.63 21.74 -4.93
N PHE A 382 -27.69 20.89 -5.21
CA PHE A 382 -26.42 21.21 -5.85
C PHE A 382 -26.59 21.89 -7.20
N ILE A 383 -27.52 21.43 -8.05
CA ILE A 383 -27.75 22.02 -9.36
C ILE A 383 -28.68 23.24 -9.33
N ASN A 384 -29.53 23.38 -8.30
CA ASN A 384 -30.52 24.46 -8.19
C ASN A 384 -30.09 25.63 -7.29
N GLU A 385 -29.31 25.34 -6.20
CA GLU A 385 -28.83 26.34 -5.26
C GLU A 385 -27.50 26.91 -5.71
N VAL A 386 -27.54 28.05 -6.40
CA VAL A 386 -26.37 28.67 -7.02
C VAL A 386 -26.37 30.17 -6.76
N ASN A 387 -25.21 30.70 -6.33
CA ASN A 387 -25.03 32.14 -6.17
C ASN A 387 -26.10 32.82 -5.26
N HIS A 388 -26.29 32.27 -4.05
CA HIS A 388 -27.29 32.70 -3.05
C HIS A 388 -28.75 32.69 -3.54
N LYS A 389 -29.07 31.87 -4.53
CA LYS A 389 -30.44 31.73 -5.04
C LYS A 389 -30.91 30.29 -4.90
N THR A 390 -32.01 30.09 -4.16
CA THR A 390 -32.79 28.88 -4.07
C THR A 390 -33.48 28.57 -5.37
N ASN A 391 -33.28 28.19 -6.34
CA ASN A 391 -33.77 27.98 -7.69
C ASN A 391 -32.87 28.65 -8.74
N GLY A 392 -31.66 28.92 -8.34
CA GLY A 392 -30.44 29.28 -9.02
C GLY A 392 -30.52 30.02 -10.36
N ALA A 393 -29.37 30.44 -10.81
CA ALA A 393 -29.21 31.01 -12.15
C ALA A 393 -29.49 29.98 -13.26
N ASN A 394 -29.53 28.71 -12.93
CA ASN A 394 -29.68 27.59 -13.87
C ASN A 394 -31.14 27.14 -14.06
N GLY A 395 -32.10 27.72 -13.31
CA GLY A 395 -33.50 27.34 -13.35
C GLY A 395 -33.93 26.41 -12.21
N LYS A 396 -35.12 25.85 -12.31
CA LYS A 396 -35.66 24.90 -11.34
C LYS A 396 -35.78 23.52 -11.94
N PHE A 397 -34.75 22.71 -11.73
CA PHE A 397 -34.74 21.32 -12.16
C PHE A 397 -35.50 20.45 -11.17
N GLN A 398 -36.28 19.48 -11.67
CA GLN A 398 -37.06 18.53 -10.89
C GLN A 398 -36.33 17.15 -10.80
N GLU A 399 -35.41 16.88 -11.75
CA GLU A 399 -34.63 15.67 -11.86
C GLU A 399 -33.20 16.03 -12.18
N PHE A 400 -32.24 15.25 -11.75
CA PHE A 400 -30.86 15.38 -12.16
C PHE A 400 -30.45 14.19 -13.03
N ILE A 401 -29.47 14.41 -13.90
CA ILE A 401 -28.91 13.41 -14.81
C ILE A 401 -27.40 13.40 -14.60
N HIS A 402 -26.82 12.22 -14.36
CA HIS A 402 -25.37 12.07 -14.29
C HIS A 402 -24.70 12.49 -15.61
N ASP A 403 -23.52 13.06 -15.50
CA ASP A 403 -22.70 13.54 -16.63
C ASP A 403 -23.37 14.64 -17.49
N PHE A 404 -24.50 15.20 -17.04
CA PHE A 404 -25.15 16.32 -17.71
C PHE A 404 -24.61 17.65 -17.15
N GLU A 405 -24.30 18.57 -18.07
CA GLU A 405 -23.74 19.89 -17.77
C GLU A 405 -24.85 20.91 -17.57
N TYR A 406 -24.98 21.40 -16.34
CA TYR A 406 -25.94 22.44 -15.95
C TYR A 406 -25.26 23.80 -15.86
N GLY A 407 -25.95 24.87 -16.21
CA GLY A 407 -25.47 26.23 -16.00
C GLY A 407 -24.50 26.76 -17.04
N SER A 408 -23.59 27.63 -16.62
CA SER A 408 -22.66 28.35 -17.49
C SER A 408 -21.31 28.58 -16.84
N ILE A 409 -20.25 28.14 -17.49
CA ILE A 409 -18.86 28.36 -17.05
C ILE A 409 -18.57 29.86 -16.89
N LYS A 410 -18.94 30.67 -17.85
CA LYS A 410 -18.71 32.14 -17.84
C LYS A 410 -19.39 32.89 -16.68
N LYS A 411 -20.43 32.30 -16.11
CA LYS A 411 -21.18 32.88 -14.99
C LYS A 411 -20.82 32.24 -13.64
N GLY A 412 -19.87 31.29 -13.58
CA GLY A 412 -19.57 30.55 -12.36
C GLY A 412 -20.71 29.65 -11.87
N THR A 413 -21.66 29.32 -12.75
CA THR A 413 -22.86 28.54 -12.38
C THR A 413 -22.83 27.13 -12.97
N TYR A 414 -21.72 26.72 -13.58
CA TYR A 414 -21.58 25.39 -14.13
C TYR A 414 -21.62 24.34 -13.03
N ARG A 415 -22.43 23.29 -13.22
CA ARG A 415 -22.60 22.15 -12.31
C ARG A 415 -22.65 20.85 -13.10
N VAL A 416 -21.96 19.83 -12.62
CA VAL A 416 -22.02 18.47 -13.15
C VAL A 416 -21.85 17.47 -12.00
N ILE A 417 -22.52 16.33 -12.09
CA ILE A 417 -22.42 15.23 -11.11
C ILE A 417 -22.01 13.98 -11.85
N HIS A 418 -20.94 13.34 -11.40
CA HIS A 418 -20.43 12.08 -11.94
C HIS A 418 -20.68 10.93 -10.97
N ASN A 419 -20.86 9.72 -11.52
CA ASN A 419 -20.95 8.48 -10.75
C ASN A 419 -20.06 7.43 -11.37
N GLU A 420 -18.95 7.12 -10.72
CA GLU A 420 -17.94 6.18 -11.21
C GLU A 420 -18.15 4.76 -10.67
N GLU A 421 -17.92 3.74 -11.49
CA GLU A 421 -18.07 2.32 -11.13
C GLU A 421 -16.91 1.81 -10.27
N THR A 422 -16.68 2.47 -9.15
CA THR A 422 -15.64 2.13 -8.18
C THR A 422 -16.20 2.19 -6.75
N ASN A 423 -15.36 1.99 -5.73
CA ASN A 423 -15.69 2.22 -4.33
C ASN A 423 -14.89 3.40 -3.77
N HIS A 424 -15.26 3.88 -2.59
CA HIS A 424 -14.72 5.11 -2.00
C HIS A 424 -13.17 5.14 -1.93
N CYS A 425 -12.54 4.03 -1.53
CA CYS A 425 -11.09 4.03 -1.33
C CYS A 425 -10.28 3.95 -2.63
N PHE A 426 -10.91 3.62 -3.76
CA PHE A 426 -10.25 3.53 -5.07
C PHE A 426 -10.64 4.65 -6.05
N GLU A 427 -11.54 5.56 -5.70
CA GLU A 427 -11.91 6.70 -6.57
C GLU A 427 -10.70 7.48 -7.08
N MET A 428 -9.77 7.80 -6.17
CA MET A 428 -8.56 8.53 -6.52
C MET A 428 -7.58 7.74 -7.41
N TYR A 429 -7.80 6.44 -7.58
CA TYR A 429 -7.03 5.54 -8.45
C TYR A 429 -7.88 5.04 -9.63
N ASP A 430 -9.05 5.63 -9.86
CA ASP A 430 -9.91 5.30 -10.98
C ASP A 430 -9.66 6.22 -12.16
N GLY A 431 -9.35 5.64 -13.33
CA GLY A 431 -9.02 6.42 -14.52
C GLY A 431 -10.19 7.27 -15.04
N LYS A 432 -11.44 6.83 -14.83
CA LYS A 432 -12.63 7.59 -15.24
C LYS A 432 -12.85 8.78 -14.30
N SER A 433 -12.69 8.60 -12.99
CA SER A 433 -12.77 9.67 -12.01
C SER A 433 -11.74 10.77 -12.29
N ILE A 434 -10.49 10.35 -12.57
CA ILE A 434 -9.42 11.29 -12.93
C ILE A 434 -9.73 12.01 -14.25
N SER A 435 -10.24 11.28 -15.27
CA SER A 435 -10.65 11.90 -16.56
C SER A 435 -11.75 12.93 -16.37
N ASN A 436 -12.78 12.65 -15.57
CA ASN A 436 -13.86 13.56 -15.29
C ASN A 436 -13.33 14.84 -14.62
N THR A 437 -12.40 14.69 -13.67
CA THR A 437 -11.77 15.82 -12.97
C THR A 437 -10.92 16.65 -13.94
N ILE A 438 -10.13 16.02 -14.80
CA ILE A 438 -9.34 16.69 -15.84
C ILE A 438 -10.23 17.47 -16.79
N ASN A 439 -11.27 16.83 -17.33
CA ASN A 439 -12.22 17.48 -18.24
C ASN A 439 -12.84 18.73 -17.63
N PHE A 440 -13.26 18.65 -16.37
CA PHE A 440 -13.84 19.78 -15.64
C PHE A 440 -12.85 20.96 -15.54
N PHE A 441 -11.62 20.74 -15.09
CA PHE A 441 -10.64 21.83 -14.94
C PHE A 441 -10.13 22.34 -16.29
N ARG A 442 -9.99 21.50 -17.29
CA ARG A 442 -9.63 21.92 -18.65
C ARG A 442 -10.64 22.93 -19.20
N GLN A 443 -11.93 22.72 -18.94
CA GLN A 443 -12.99 23.64 -19.39
C GLN A 443 -13.08 24.90 -18.52
N THR A 444 -12.95 24.76 -17.20
CA THR A 444 -13.26 25.86 -16.24
C THR A 444 -12.06 26.74 -15.95
N LEU A 445 -10.83 26.26 -16.09
CA LEU A 445 -9.59 27.03 -15.94
C LEU A 445 -8.87 27.29 -17.27
N ASN A 446 -9.48 26.86 -18.40
CA ASN A 446 -8.89 26.99 -19.75
C ASN A 446 -7.46 26.43 -19.85
N LEU A 447 -7.27 25.18 -19.36
CA LEU A 447 -5.95 24.54 -19.50
C LEU A 447 -5.64 24.32 -20.97
N GLU A 448 -4.57 24.95 -21.46
CA GLU A 448 -4.13 24.84 -22.84
C GLU A 448 -3.35 23.52 -23.04
N THR A 449 -4.00 22.52 -23.59
CA THR A 449 -3.39 21.20 -23.80
C THR A 449 -4.03 20.46 -24.98
N ASP A 450 -3.20 19.76 -25.75
CA ASP A 450 -3.66 18.84 -26.81
C ASP A 450 -3.89 17.41 -26.28
N LEU A 451 -3.62 17.16 -24.99
CA LEU A 451 -3.81 15.84 -24.39
C LEU A 451 -5.28 15.56 -24.13
N ALA A 452 -5.75 14.40 -24.58
CA ALA A 452 -7.09 13.93 -24.26
C ALA A 452 -7.23 13.70 -22.72
N ASP A 453 -8.46 13.82 -22.21
CA ASP A 453 -8.71 13.74 -20.76
C ASP A 453 -8.41 12.34 -20.19
N ASP A 454 -8.56 11.28 -21.00
CA ASP A 454 -8.25 9.90 -20.68
C ASP A 454 -6.78 9.50 -20.96
N SER A 455 -5.98 10.42 -21.51
CA SER A 455 -4.55 10.23 -21.74
C SER A 455 -3.76 10.39 -20.45
N GLN A 456 -3.60 9.28 -19.69
CA GLN A 456 -3.05 9.28 -18.34
C GLN A 456 -1.81 8.41 -18.21
N VAL A 457 -0.83 8.86 -17.43
CA VAL A 457 0.45 8.15 -17.16
C VAL A 457 0.68 7.81 -15.69
N TRP A 458 -0.12 8.35 -14.79
CA TRP A 458 0.06 8.19 -13.34
C TRP A 458 0.21 6.72 -12.89
N PHE A 459 -0.52 5.78 -13.55
CA PHE A 459 -0.45 4.36 -13.20
C PHE A 459 0.96 3.77 -13.37
N VAL A 460 1.77 4.30 -14.29
CA VAL A 460 3.17 3.87 -14.49
C VAL A 460 4.00 4.21 -13.25
N LYS A 461 3.76 5.37 -12.63
CA LYS A 461 4.39 5.72 -11.33
C LYS A 461 3.99 4.74 -10.24
N GLU A 462 2.67 4.52 -10.07
CA GLU A 462 2.15 3.61 -9.04
C GLU A 462 2.67 2.17 -9.22
N ALA A 463 2.64 1.65 -10.43
CA ALA A 463 3.17 0.32 -10.76
C ALA A 463 4.68 0.23 -10.50
N SER A 464 5.44 1.27 -10.85
CA SER A 464 6.90 1.33 -10.61
C SER A 464 7.22 1.36 -9.12
N ASN A 465 6.50 2.16 -8.34
CA ASN A 465 6.65 2.20 -6.88
C ASN A 465 6.26 0.86 -6.23
N GLY A 466 5.21 0.19 -6.74
CA GLY A 466 4.85 -1.16 -6.33
C GLY A 466 5.94 -2.20 -6.63
N LEU A 467 6.58 -2.11 -7.78
CA LEU A 467 7.71 -2.96 -8.12
C LEU A 467 8.94 -2.66 -7.26
N SER A 468 9.19 -1.39 -6.89
CA SER A 468 10.20 -1.00 -5.91
C SER A 468 9.94 -1.62 -4.55
N LEU A 469 8.69 -1.66 -4.07
CA LEU A 469 8.29 -2.34 -2.83
C LEU A 469 8.59 -3.84 -2.89
N VAL A 470 8.23 -4.51 -3.98
CA VAL A 470 8.54 -5.93 -4.19
C VAL A 470 10.05 -6.18 -4.19
N CYS A 471 10.82 -5.31 -4.83
CA CYS A 471 12.29 -5.37 -4.81
C CYS A 471 12.85 -5.14 -3.41
N ALA A 472 12.29 -4.21 -2.63
CA ALA A 472 12.71 -3.94 -1.25
C ALA A 472 12.46 -5.17 -0.33
N PHE A 473 11.31 -5.82 -0.43
CA PHE A 473 11.06 -7.09 0.27
C PHE A 473 12.01 -8.20 -0.20
N THR A 474 12.28 -8.28 -1.50
CA THR A 474 13.23 -9.25 -2.06
C THR A 474 14.66 -9.00 -1.54
N LEU A 475 15.07 -7.74 -1.44
CA LEU A 475 16.35 -7.33 -0.86
C LEU A 475 16.50 -7.84 0.58
N VAL A 476 15.51 -7.57 1.43
CA VAL A 476 15.50 -8.02 2.83
C VAL A 476 15.65 -9.54 2.92
N LEU A 477 14.87 -10.29 2.14
CA LEU A 477 14.93 -11.76 2.12
C LEU A 477 16.26 -12.31 1.58
N ALA A 478 16.81 -11.67 0.56
CA ALA A 478 18.11 -12.04 0.00
C ALA A 478 19.23 -11.79 1.01
N LEU A 479 19.18 -10.68 1.74
CA LEU A 479 20.12 -10.34 2.79
C LEU A 479 20.03 -11.30 3.98
N VAL A 480 18.83 -11.72 4.42
CA VAL A 480 18.68 -12.80 5.41
C VAL A 480 19.50 -14.02 4.97
N CYS A 481 19.27 -14.46 3.73
CA CYS A 481 19.94 -15.64 3.18
C CYS A 481 21.46 -15.47 3.09
N LEU A 482 21.91 -14.28 2.73
CA LEU A 482 23.32 -13.95 2.56
C LEU A 482 24.03 -13.87 3.91
N ILE A 483 23.51 -13.10 4.85
CA ILE A 483 24.11 -12.83 6.17
C ILE A 483 24.18 -14.13 6.98
N VAL A 484 23.05 -14.85 7.09
CA VAL A 484 23.02 -16.09 7.88
C VAL A 484 23.98 -17.15 7.35
N LYS A 485 24.19 -17.19 6.03
CA LYS A 485 25.07 -18.19 5.42
C LYS A 485 26.55 -17.80 5.49
N TYR A 486 26.91 -16.56 5.23
CA TYR A 486 28.30 -16.17 4.98
C TYR A 486 28.96 -15.42 6.13
N VAL A 487 28.19 -14.83 7.05
CA VAL A 487 28.77 -14.16 8.22
C VAL A 487 29.13 -15.21 9.29
N PRO A 488 30.41 -15.34 9.68
CA PRO A 488 30.84 -16.37 10.60
C PRO A 488 30.12 -16.39 11.94
N PHE A 489 29.76 -15.21 12.45
CA PHE A 489 29.02 -15.04 13.70
C PHE A 489 27.60 -15.64 13.64
N MET A 490 27.02 -15.77 12.44
CA MET A 490 25.66 -16.29 12.20
C MET A 490 25.61 -17.80 11.88
N LYS A 491 26.75 -18.51 11.85
CA LYS A 491 26.80 -19.95 11.52
C LYS A 491 25.88 -20.80 12.38
N SER A 492 25.72 -20.46 13.67
CA SER A 492 24.84 -21.22 14.58
C SER A 492 23.37 -21.14 14.12
N LEU A 493 22.91 -20.01 13.59
CA LEU A 493 21.56 -19.85 13.03
C LEU A 493 21.40 -20.68 11.76
N SER A 494 22.38 -20.67 10.86
CA SER A 494 22.37 -21.50 9.65
C SER A 494 22.25 -22.99 9.99
N ALA A 495 23.02 -23.48 10.97
CA ALA A 495 22.95 -24.86 11.44
C ALA A 495 21.58 -25.18 12.07
N ALA A 496 21.02 -24.26 12.87
CA ALA A 496 19.69 -24.42 13.44
C ALA A 496 18.60 -24.47 12.33
N GLY A 497 18.67 -23.62 11.32
CA GLY A 497 17.77 -23.64 10.18
C GLY A 497 17.82 -24.98 9.43
N GLN A 498 19.01 -25.48 9.16
CA GLN A 498 19.20 -26.80 8.51
C GLN A 498 18.64 -27.95 9.36
N ALA A 499 18.88 -27.95 10.66
CA ALA A 499 18.35 -28.97 11.56
C ALA A 499 16.80 -28.99 11.58
N ARG A 500 16.16 -27.82 11.52
CA ARG A 500 14.70 -27.73 11.41
C ARG A 500 14.17 -28.30 10.09
N LEU A 501 14.81 -27.96 8.97
CA LEU A 501 14.44 -28.50 7.66
C LEU A 501 14.62 -30.03 7.58
N ASP A 502 15.65 -30.56 8.18
CA ASP A 502 15.86 -32.00 8.21
C ASP A 502 14.80 -32.70 9.08
N SER A 503 14.42 -32.10 10.21
CA SER A 503 13.30 -32.58 11.03
C SER A 503 11.96 -32.56 10.24
N GLU A 504 11.68 -31.53 9.45
CA GLU A 504 10.49 -31.46 8.64
C GLU A 504 10.45 -32.52 7.53
N LYS A 505 11.58 -32.83 6.91
CA LYS A 505 11.69 -33.92 5.92
C LYS A 505 11.33 -35.27 6.55
N VAL A 506 11.89 -35.57 7.73
CA VAL A 506 11.59 -36.79 8.47
C VAL A 506 10.10 -36.92 8.74
N ILE A 507 9.43 -35.83 9.09
CA ILE A 507 7.98 -35.80 9.31
C ILE A 507 7.21 -35.99 7.99
N ALA A 508 7.62 -35.35 6.91
CA ALA A 508 7.01 -35.53 5.60
C ALA A 508 7.12 -36.97 5.10
N GLU A 509 8.28 -37.62 5.34
CA GLU A 509 8.51 -39.04 5.02
C GLU A 509 7.60 -39.97 5.86
N ALA A 510 7.29 -39.59 7.13
CA ALA A 510 6.35 -40.33 7.97
C ALA A 510 4.90 -40.35 7.44
N TYR A 511 4.51 -39.35 6.67
CA TYR A 511 3.23 -39.29 5.96
C TYR A 511 3.25 -39.90 4.56
N SER A 512 4.42 -40.28 4.02
CA SER A 512 4.53 -40.81 2.67
C SER A 512 3.80 -42.14 2.51
N ASN A 513 3.08 -42.27 1.41
CA ASN A 513 2.49 -43.55 0.98
C ASN A 513 3.42 -44.34 0.07
N ASP A 514 4.58 -43.80 -0.29
CA ASP A 514 5.55 -44.48 -1.13
C ASP A 514 6.20 -45.64 -0.36
N PRO A 515 6.04 -46.88 -0.81
CA PRO A 515 6.59 -48.06 -0.15
C PRO A 515 8.14 -48.03 0.00
N TYR A 516 8.82 -47.40 -1.00
CA TYR A 516 10.29 -47.30 -0.99
C TYR A 516 10.76 -46.30 0.07
N VAL A 517 10.09 -45.16 0.21
CA VAL A 517 10.38 -44.19 1.26
C VAL A 517 10.11 -44.79 2.64
N ARG A 518 9.06 -45.61 2.79
CA ARG A 518 8.73 -46.30 4.04
C ARG A 518 9.73 -47.36 4.41
N ALA A 519 10.28 -48.09 3.45
CA ALA A 519 11.23 -49.19 3.70
C ALA A 519 12.58 -48.69 4.20
N ASN A 520 12.92 -47.42 3.99
CA ASN A 520 14.21 -46.83 4.31
C ASN A 520 14.19 -45.81 5.46
N THR A 521 13.08 -45.68 6.20
CA THR A 521 13.00 -44.74 7.32
C THR A 521 12.60 -45.41 8.62
N ASP A 522 13.41 -45.19 9.67
CA ASP A 522 13.09 -45.56 11.07
C ASP A 522 12.04 -44.63 11.72
N THR A 523 11.30 -43.89 10.92
CA THR A 523 10.31 -42.93 11.40
C THR A 523 9.00 -43.61 11.73
N PRO A 524 8.37 -43.31 12.90
CA PRO A 524 7.05 -43.79 13.23
C PRO A 524 6.02 -43.37 12.17
N LYS A 525 5.28 -44.34 11.67
CA LYS A 525 4.21 -44.12 10.68
C LYS A 525 3.17 -43.16 11.21
N LYS A 526 2.90 -42.09 10.49
CA LYS A 526 1.76 -41.22 10.72
C LYS A 526 0.63 -41.52 9.72
N VAL A 527 -0.63 -41.47 10.20
CA VAL A 527 -1.78 -41.85 9.40
C VAL A 527 -2.64 -40.60 9.16
N MET A 528 -2.93 -40.32 7.89
CA MET A 528 -3.80 -39.23 7.49
C MET A 528 -5.25 -39.75 7.36
N THR A 529 -5.92 -39.90 8.49
CA THR A 529 -7.35 -40.27 8.55
C THR A 529 -8.24 -39.03 8.38
N PHE A 530 -9.55 -39.26 8.20
CA PHE A 530 -10.56 -38.19 8.22
C PHE A 530 -10.50 -37.38 9.52
N GLY A 531 -10.40 -38.04 10.68
CA GLY A 531 -10.27 -37.36 11.96
C GLY A 531 -9.05 -36.47 12.09
N LYS A 532 -7.88 -36.91 11.56
CA LYS A 532 -6.68 -36.07 11.52
C LYS A 532 -6.82 -34.86 10.60
N ARG A 533 -7.45 -35.04 9.44
CA ARG A 533 -7.74 -33.93 8.54
C ARG A 533 -8.70 -32.92 9.18
N LEU A 534 -9.71 -33.39 9.88
CA LEU A 534 -10.64 -32.52 10.60
C LEU A 534 -9.93 -31.74 11.72
N LEU A 535 -9.06 -32.40 12.51
CA LEU A 535 -8.26 -31.75 13.55
C LEU A 535 -7.30 -30.67 12.99
N PHE A 536 -6.94 -30.74 11.73
CA PHE A 536 -6.11 -29.74 11.08
C PHE A 536 -6.95 -28.58 10.51
N TRP A 537 -7.98 -28.89 9.71
CA TRP A 537 -8.71 -27.85 8.96
C TRP A 537 -9.75 -27.11 9.81
N LEU A 538 -10.44 -27.82 10.70
CA LEU A 538 -11.51 -27.21 11.52
C LEU A 538 -11.00 -26.04 12.39
N PRO A 539 -9.87 -26.14 13.13
CA PRO A 539 -9.36 -25.00 13.89
C PRO A 539 -8.95 -23.82 13.00
N MET A 540 -8.46 -24.07 11.78
CA MET A 540 -8.12 -23.01 10.83
C MET A 540 -9.35 -22.26 10.32
N VAL A 541 -10.41 -22.99 9.98
CA VAL A 541 -11.70 -22.40 9.58
C VAL A 541 -12.31 -21.62 10.74
N LEU A 542 -12.30 -22.20 11.94
CA LEU A 542 -12.83 -21.53 13.13
C LEU A 542 -12.06 -20.23 13.45
N THR A 543 -10.74 -20.24 13.36
CA THR A 543 -9.97 -19.00 13.57
C THR A 543 -10.24 -17.95 12.50
N ALA A 544 -10.48 -18.33 11.25
CA ALA A 544 -10.87 -17.39 10.20
C ALA A 544 -12.27 -16.81 10.45
N ILE A 545 -13.22 -17.64 10.91
CA ILE A 545 -14.59 -17.19 11.30
C ILE A 545 -14.49 -16.22 12.48
N ILE A 546 -13.72 -16.54 13.53
CA ILE A 546 -13.52 -15.66 14.68
C ILE A 546 -12.94 -14.32 14.20
N ALA A 547 -11.86 -14.34 13.42
CA ALA A 547 -11.22 -13.15 12.91
C ALA A 547 -12.12 -12.28 11.99
N CYS A 548 -13.12 -12.90 11.37
CA CYS A 548 -14.17 -12.19 10.63
C CYS A 548 -15.19 -11.55 11.59
N LEU A 549 -15.72 -12.33 12.51
CA LEU A 549 -16.82 -11.89 13.36
C LEU A 549 -16.41 -10.88 14.43
N ASP A 550 -15.15 -10.92 14.89
CA ASP A 550 -14.65 -10.03 15.94
C ASP A 550 -14.05 -8.72 15.41
N TYR A 551 -13.84 -8.56 14.09
CA TYR A 551 -13.18 -7.37 13.53
C TYR A 551 -13.94 -6.08 13.84
N ILE A 552 -15.23 -6.01 13.48
CA ILE A 552 -16.05 -4.82 13.72
C ILE A 552 -16.34 -4.60 15.23
N PRO A 553 -16.70 -5.61 16.01
CA PRO A 553 -16.84 -5.45 17.46
C PRO A 553 -15.56 -4.95 18.14
N LEU A 554 -14.38 -5.43 17.74
CA LEU A 554 -13.10 -4.96 18.30
C LEU A 554 -12.73 -3.56 17.78
N ALA A 555 -13.09 -3.20 16.54
CA ALA A 555 -12.93 -1.84 16.05
C ALA A 555 -13.77 -0.87 16.90
N ARG A 556 -15.02 -1.21 17.21
CA ARG A 556 -15.85 -0.41 18.11
C ARG A 556 -15.29 -0.35 19.52
N LEU A 557 -14.94 -1.50 20.09
CA LEU A 557 -14.32 -1.54 21.43
C LEU A 557 -13.01 -0.72 21.49
N SER A 558 -12.28 -0.61 20.41
CA SER A 558 -11.06 0.20 20.36
C SER A 558 -11.35 1.69 20.51
N MET A 559 -12.51 2.17 20.07
CA MET A 559 -12.92 3.56 20.24
C MET A 559 -13.14 3.87 21.73
N ASP A 560 -13.83 3.01 22.45
CA ASP A 560 -14.07 3.16 23.90
C ASP A 560 -12.78 2.95 24.71
N LEU A 561 -11.97 1.94 24.35
CA LEU A 561 -10.75 1.57 25.09
C LEU A 561 -9.63 2.61 24.99
N PHE A 562 -9.53 3.30 23.87
CA PHE A 562 -8.51 4.31 23.59
C PHE A 562 -9.10 5.72 23.58
N GLU A 563 -10.26 5.93 24.21
CA GLU A 563 -10.84 7.24 24.44
C GLU A 563 -10.05 8.00 25.51
N ASP A 564 -9.78 9.28 25.27
CA ASP A 564 -9.16 10.17 26.25
C ASP A 564 -10.22 10.85 27.14
N ALA A 565 -9.77 11.64 28.10
CA ALA A 565 -10.66 12.33 29.02
C ALA A 565 -11.55 13.42 28.35
N ALA A 566 -11.20 13.84 27.14
CA ALA A 566 -11.96 14.79 26.33
C ALA A 566 -12.95 14.13 25.34
N GLY A 567 -13.06 12.81 25.36
CA GLY A 567 -13.93 12.04 24.46
C GLY A 567 -13.33 11.81 23.06
N ASN A 568 -12.03 12.06 22.89
CA ASN A 568 -11.37 11.70 21.64
C ASN A 568 -11.07 10.20 21.59
N VAL A 569 -11.33 9.56 20.47
CA VAL A 569 -11.13 8.11 20.24
C VAL A 569 -9.66 7.72 20.02
N TYR A 570 -8.74 8.41 20.67
CA TYR A 570 -7.30 8.17 20.68
C TYR A 570 -6.67 8.73 21.95
N THR A 571 -5.50 8.23 22.34
CA THR A 571 -4.75 8.71 23.47
C THR A 571 -3.32 9.09 23.07
N TYR A 572 -2.59 9.77 23.95
CA TYR A 572 -1.18 10.12 23.72
C TYR A 572 -0.31 8.89 23.33
N TYR A 573 -0.55 7.73 23.95
CA TYR A 573 0.20 6.50 23.66
C TYR A 573 -0.33 5.71 22.48
N PHE A 574 -1.60 5.88 22.13
CA PHE A 574 -2.29 5.24 21.02
C PHE A 574 -2.96 6.29 20.13
N PRO A 575 -2.15 7.14 19.46
CA PRO A 575 -2.66 8.32 18.76
C PRO A 575 -3.28 8.02 17.40
N ALA A 576 -3.10 6.83 16.86
CA ALA A 576 -3.57 6.46 15.52
C ALA A 576 -4.89 5.70 15.61
N ARG A 577 -6.03 6.45 15.62
CA ARG A 577 -7.39 5.91 15.75
C ARG A 577 -7.62 4.65 14.91
N MET A 578 -7.34 4.72 13.64
CA MET A 578 -7.60 3.60 12.72
C MET A 578 -6.68 2.40 13.00
N MET A 579 -5.43 2.66 13.36
CA MET A 579 -4.48 1.62 13.71
C MET A 579 -4.81 0.96 15.05
N ASN A 580 -5.43 1.67 16.00
CA ASN A 580 -5.89 1.13 17.28
C ASN A 580 -6.85 -0.04 17.10
N ALA A 581 -7.78 0.05 16.15
CA ALA A 581 -8.70 -1.02 15.83
C ALA A 581 -7.97 -2.28 15.31
N VAL A 582 -7.07 -2.09 14.35
CA VAL A 582 -6.25 -3.20 13.81
C VAL A 582 -5.33 -3.77 14.87
N PHE A 583 -4.80 -2.94 15.75
CA PHE A 583 -3.97 -3.35 16.88
C PHE A 583 -4.74 -4.27 17.85
N LEU A 584 -5.91 -3.84 18.29
CA LEU A 584 -6.73 -4.63 19.19
C LEU A 584 -7.15 -5.97 18.56
N TRP A 585 -7.60 -5.92 17.30
CA TRP A 585 -7.92 -7.12 16.53
C TRP A 585 -6.71 -8.06 16.40
N ALA A 586 -5.53 -7.54 16.12
CA ALA A 586 -4.31 -8.34 15.99
C ALA A 586 -3.90 -8.98 17.32
N VAL A 587 -3.95 -8.25 18.43
CA VAL A 587 -3.64 -8.78 19.77
C VAL A 587 -4.57 -9.93 20.13
N VAL A 588 -5.88 -9.74 19.96
CA VAL A 588 -6.90 -10.76 20.29
C VAL A 588 -6.71 -11.98 19.39
N ASN A 589 -6.65 -11.80 18.07
CA ASN A 589 -6.50 -12.92 17.14
C ASN A 589 -5.13 -13.58 17.23
N GLY A 590 -4.08 -12.85 17.63
CA GLY A 590 -2.79 -13.41 17.98
C GLY A 590 -2.87 -14.37 19.16
N ALA A 591 -3.52 -13.94 20.25
CA ALA A 591 -3.75 -14.76 21.44
C ALA A 591 -4.63 -15.97 21.14
N VAL A 592 -5.77 -15.80 20.45
CA VAL A 592 -6.64 -16.88 19.99
C VAL A 592 -5.86 -17.88 19.14
N GLY A 593 -5.06 -17.41 18.20
CA GLY A 593 -4.23 -18.28 17.35
C GLY A 593 -3.22 -19.13 18.14
N LEU A 594 -2.60 -18.57 19.18
CA LEU A 594 -1.71 -19.34 20.07
C LEU A 594 -2.46 -20.40 20.87
N VAL A 595 -3.60 -20.03 21.46
CA VAL A 595 -4.44 -20.98 22.22
C VAL A 595 -4.90 -22.13 21.32
N VAL A 596 -5.41 -21.79 20.12
CA VAL A 596 -5.86 -22.81 19.15
C VAL A 596 -4.70 -23.70 18.71
N TRP A 597 -3.51 -23.15 18.47
CA TRP A 597 -2.33 -23.95 18.13
C TRP A 597 -1.95 -24.91 19.25
N ILE A 598 -1.97 -24.48 20.52
CA ILE A 598 -1.70 -25.33 21.69
C ILE A 598 -2.75 -26.46 21.77
N LEU A 599 -4.03 -26.10 21.74
CA LEU A 599 -5.13 -27.07 21.82
C LEU A 599 -5.07 -28.08 20.69
N THR A 600 -4.88 -27.63 19.45
CA THR A 600 -4.75 -28.51 18.27
C THR A 600 -3.58 -29.47 18.43
N THR A 601 -2.43 -28.98 18.91
CA THR A 601 -1.24 -29.83 19.13
C THR A 601 -1.50 -30.88 20.19
N VAL A 602 -2.15 -30.53 21.28
CA VAL A 602 -2.52 -31.48 22.33
C VAL A 602 -3.54 -32.51 21.82
N CYS A 603 -4.61 -32.08 21.19
CA CYS A 603 -5.64 -32.95 20.62
C CYS A 603 -5.08 -33.91 19.57
N GLU A 604 -4.17 -33.44 18.71
CA GLU A 604 -3.48 -34.28 17.72
C GLU A 604 -2.65 -35.39 18.39
N ASN A 605 -1.91 -35.05 19.43
CA ASN A 605 -1.10 -36.05 20.15
C ASN A 605 -1.96 -37.06 20.89
N LEU A 606 -3.06 -36.64 21.52
CA LEU A 606 -4.05 -37.54 22.13
C LEU A 606 -4.69 -38.43 21.07
N PHE A 607 -5.06 -37.89 19.92
CA PHE A 607 -5.57 -38.68 18.79
C PHE A 607 -4.61 -39.79 18.40
N TYR A 608 -3.29 -39.50 18.21
CA TYR A 608 -2.34 -40.54 17.85
C TYR A 608 -2.15 -41.61 18.93
N ILE A 609 -2.18 -41.23 20.21
CA ILE A 609 -2.10 -42.17 21.33
C ILE A 609 -3.32 -43.10 21.32
N VAL A 610 -4.52 -42.56 21.19
CA VAL A 610 -5.77 -43.35 21.19
C VAL A 610 -5.87 -44.20 19.93
N TYR A 611 -5.57 -43.63 18.77
CA TYR A 611 -5.57 -44.34 17.49
C TYR A 611 -4.62 -45.53 17.48
N ALA A 612 -3.39 -45.34 17.98
CA ALA A 612 -2.43 -46.40 18.07
C ALA A 612 -2.88 -47.56 18.98
N LYS A 613 -3.54 -47.27 20.10
CA LYS A 613 -4.09 -48.25 21.00
C LYS A 613 -5.24 -49.06 20.37
N ILE A 614 -6.16 -48.38 19.65
CA ILE A 614 -7.32 -49.03 19.05
C ILE A 614 -6.95 -49.87 17.83
N THR A 615 -6.07 -49.34 16.98
CA THR A 615 -5.74 -49.96 15.69
C THR A 615 -4.49 -50.84 15.75
N HIS A 616 -3.83 -50.94 16.91
CA HIS A 616 -2.54 -51.64 17.09
C HIS A 616 -1.48 -51.24 16.07
N THR A 617 -1.43 -49.93 15.69
CA THR A 617 -0.50 -49.36 14.73
C THR A 617 0.70 -48.74 15.45
N GLU A 618 1.81 -48.57 14.71
CA GLU A 618 3.05 -47.95 15.22
C GLU A 618 2.98 -46.37 15.26
N CYS A 619 1.81 -45.77 15.29
CA CYS A 619 1.68 -44.33 15.41
C CYS A 619 2.16 -43.84 16.78
N LYS A 620 2.95 -42.76 16.79
CA LYS A 620 3.42 -42.10 18.03
C LYS A 620 3.06 -40.64 18.07
N ALA A 621 2.82 -40.15 19.29
CA ALA A 621 2.64 -38.71 19.55
C ALA A 621 3.91 -37.91 19.20
N ASP A 622 3.76 -36.69 18.68
CA ASP A 622 4.84 -35.79 18.31
C ASP A 622 4.79 -34.50 19.14
N TRP A 623 5.44 -34.50 20.28
CA TRP A 623 5.58 -33.32 21.15
C TRP A 623 6.72 -32.38 20.71
N SER A 624 7.41 -32.67 19.60
CA SER A 624 8.53 -31.88 19.12
C SER A 624 8.10 -30.49 18.61
N LYS A 625 6.79 -30.28 18.35
CA LYS A 625 6.22 -28.95 18.05
C LYS A 625 6.55 -27.95 19.18
N PHE A 626 6.37 -28.31 20.44
CA PHE A 626 6.73 -27.47 21.60
C PHE A 626 8.26 -27.28 21.77
N LYS A 627 9.05 -28.30 21.42
CA LYS A 627 10.51 -28.16 21.41
C LYS A 627 10.99 -27.16 20.37
N GLY A 628 10.19 -26.92 19.33
CA GLY A 628 10.43 -25.92 18.29
C GLY A 628 10.49 -24.48 18.81
N LEU A 629 9.85 -24.20 19.95
CA LEU A 629 9.92 -22.88 20.60
C LEU A 629 11.24 -22.62 21.32
N LYS A 630 12.00 -23.67 21.66
CA LYS A 630 13.26 -23.52 22.39
C LYS A 630 14.36 -23.03 21.45
N VAL A 631 15.00 -21.93 21.82
CA VAL A 631 16.14 -21.33 21.15
C VAL A 631 17.22 -21.03 22.20
N LYS A 632 18.49 -21.18 21.85
CA LYS A 632 19.59 -20.78 22.75
C LYS A 632 19.58 -19.26 22.91
N PRO A 633 19.82 -18.72 24.13
CA PRO A 633 19.74 -17.26 24.38
C PRO A 633 20.60 -16.43 23.42
N LEU A 634 21.82 -16.87 23.11
CA LEU A 634 22.71 -16.19 22.19
C LEU A 634 22.16 -16.20 20.73
N ASP A 635 21.56 -17.31 20.29
CA ASP A 635 20.97 -17.43 18.95
C ASP A 635 19.69 -16.60 18.85
N LEU A 636 18.93 -16.48 19.94
CA LEU A 636 17.80 -15.55 20.03
C LEU A 636 18.28 -14.11 19.86
N LEU A 637 19.28 -13.69 20.63
CA LEU A 637 19.84 -12.34 20.53
C LEU A 637 20.38 -12.03 19.12
N LYS A 638 21.11 -12.96 18.50
CA LYS A 638 21.56 -12.83 17.10
C LYS A 638 20.40 -12.67 16.14
N SER A 639 19.32 -13.41 16.34
CA SER A 639 18.14 -13.40 15.48
C SER A 639 17.37 -12.07 15.58
N LEU A 640 17.20 -11.56 16.78
CA LEU A 640 16.55 -10.28 17.03
C LEU A 640 17.42 -9.13 16.48
N GLY A 641 18.75 -9.18 16.72
CA GLY A 641 19.69 -8.22 16.16
C GLY A 641 19.70 -8.24 14.63
N LEU A 642 19.61 -9.42 14.00
CA LEU A 642 19.45 -9.54 12.55
C LEU A 642 18.15 -8.88 12.05
N ALA A 643 17.03 -9.10 12.75
CA ALA A 643 15.76 -8.49 12.38
C ALA A 643 15.81 -6.96 12.43
N VAL A 644 16.40 -6.40 13.49
CA VAL A 644 16.57 -4.93 13.64
C VAL A 644 17.51 -4.38 12.55
N LEU A 645 18.62 -5.07 12.26
CA LEU A 645 19.54 -4.67 11.20
C LEU A 645 18.84 -4.62 9.83
N LEU A 646 18.05 -5.65 9.52
CA LEU A 646 17.35 -5.75 8.23
C LEU A 646 16.22 -4.73 8.10
N PHE A 647 15.51 -4.45 9.19
CA PHE A 647 14.58 -3.32 9.24
C PHE A 647 15.30 -2.00 8.98
N GLY A 648 16.45 -1.78 9.63
CA GLY A 648 17.28 -0.60 9.40
C GLY A 648 17.74 -0.46 7.95
N VAL A 649 18.10 -1.57 7.28
CA VAL A 649 18.43 -1.57 5.85
C VAL A 649 17.21 -1.22 4.99
N PHE A 650 16.05 -1.83 5.26
CA PHE A 650 14.81 -1.52 4.56
C PHE A 650 14.46 -0.03 4.65
N TYR A 651 14.47 0.51 5.87
CA TYR A 651 14.16 1.91 6.13
C TYR A 651 15.22 2.86 5.56
N GLY A 652 16.51 2.51 5.67
CA GLY A 652 17.59 3.30 5.11
C GLY A 652 17.55 3.39 3.58
N VAL A 653 17.21 2.29 2.91
CA VAL A 653 17.02 2.27 1.44
C VAL A 653 15.79 3.10 1.06
N LEU A 654 14.69 3.00 1.79
CA LEU A 654 13.51 3.85 1.60
C LEU A 654 13.85 5.34 1.71
N GLN A 655 14.56 5.72 2.78
CA GLN A 655 15.00 7.11 2.98
C GLN A 655 15.89 7.60 1.84
N LEU A 656 16.85 6.77 1.42
CA LEU A 656 17.76 7.12 0.32
C LEU A 656 17.00 7.33 -1.00
N VAL A 657 16.05 6.46 -1.31
CA VAL A 657 15.20 6.58 -2.50
C VAL A 657 14.38 7.86 -2.43
N TYR A 658 13.73 8.14 -1.29
CA TYR A 658 12.93 9.34 -1.11
C TYR A 658 13.78 10.62 -1.27
N MET A 659 14.94 10.68 -0.63
CA MET A 659 15.84 11.84 -0.72
C MET A 659 16.40 12.09 -2.12
N THR A 660 16.51 11.05 -2.96
CA THR A 660 17.13 11.16 -4.30
C THR A 660 16.12 11.25 -5.44
N THR A 661 14.94 10.67 -5.27
CA THR A 661 13.96 10.55 -6.37
C THR A 661 12.56 11.01 -5.97
N HIS A 662 12.36 11.46 -4.73
CA HIS A 662 11.04 11.84 -4.21
C HIS A 662 10.02 10.67 -4.22
N GLN A 663 10.49 9.42 -4.37
CA GLN A 663 9.61 8.25 -4.42
C GLN A 663 9.61 7.50 -3.11
N ASP A 664 8.46 6.92 -2.77
CA ASP A 664 8.30 5.96 -1.70
C ASP A 664 7.99 4.55 -2.23
N PHE A 665 7.90 3.56 -1.35
CA PHE A 665 7.54 2.21 -1.74
C PHE A 665 6.05 2.00 -1.55
N ARG A 666 5.26 2.22 -2.61
CA ARG A 666 3.81 2.13 -2.53
C ARG A 666 3.18 1.40 -3.71
N PHE A 667 1.97 0.90 -3.49
CA PHE A 667 1.01 0.56 -4.53
C PHE A 667 -0.40 0.83 -4.01
N MET A 668 -1.01 1.90 -4.48
CA MET A 668 -2.35 2.35 -4.07
C MET A 668 -2.50 2.44 -2.52
N LEU A 669 -3.25 1.51 -1.93
CA LEU A 669 -3.57 1.49 -0.50
C LEU A 669 -2.44 0.94 0.40
N ILE A 670 -1.38 0.40 -0.18
CA ILE A 670 -0.23 -0.14 0.53
C ILE A 670 0.94 0.82 0.34
N SER A 671 1.43 1.41 1.41
CA SER A 671 2.52 2.36 1.31
C SER A 671 3.54 2.18 2.44
N ALA A 672 4.80 2.38 2.10
CA ALA A 672 5.90 2.55 3.02
C ALA A 672 6.57 3.88 2.67
N SER A 673 6.28 4.90 3.45
CA SER A 673 6.80 6.25 3.31
C SER A 673 7.72 6.60 4.49
N PRO A 674 8.62 7.57 4.37
CA PRO A 674 9.43 8.05 5.48
C PRO A 674 8.59 8.44 6.70
N LEU A 675 8.98 7.96 7.88
CA LEU A 675 8.37 8.31 9.16
C LEU A 675 9.09 9.48 9.82
N GLN A 676 8.34 10.38 10.42
CA GLN A 676 8.90 11.43 11.26
C GLN A 676 9.37 10.86 12.60
N LEU A 677 10.37 11.50 13.21
CA LEU A 677 10.95 11.05 14.50
C LEU A 677 9.92 10.98 15.63
N ARG A 678 8.89 11.82 15.59
CA ARG A 678 7.79 11.81 16.57
C ARG A 678 7.07 10.46 16.66
N PHE A 679 7.07 9.66 15.59
CA PHE A 679 6.42 8.35 15.56
C PHE A 679 7.23 7.22 16.22
N VAL A 680 8.49 7.43 16.61
CA VAL A 680 9.34 6.37 17.14
C VAL A 680 8.79 5.76 18.44
N VAL A 681 8.31 6.59 19.35
CA VAL A 681 7.72 6.12 20.63
C VAL A 681 6.44 5.33 20.36
N THR A 682 5.55 5.87 19.56
CA THR A 682 4.31 5.21 19.13
C THR A 682 4.60 3.87 18.45
N TRP A 683 5.58 3.84 17.54
CA TRP A 683 6.02 2.64 16.87
C TRP A 683 6.49 1.54 17.84
N LEU A 684 7.24 1.90 18.90
CA LEU A 684 7.68 0.97 19.94
C LEU A 684 6.52 0.42 20.78
N ILE A 685 5.52 1.26 21.08
CA ILE A 685 4.34 0.85 21.85
C ILE A 685 3.52 -0.16 21.06
N TYR A 686 3.21 0.14 19.79
CA TYR A 686 2.49 -0.80 18.92
C TYR A 686 3.27 -2.08 18.67
N LEU A 687 4.62 -2.04 18.66
CA LEU A 687 5.46 -3.22 18.44
C LEU A 687 5.17 -4.32 19.47
N ALA A 688 4.99 -3.94 20.74
CA ALA A 688 4.76 -4.91 21.83
C ALA A 688 3.49 -5.75 21.59
N GLY A 689 2.37 -5.12 21.19
CA GLY A 689 1.11 -5.80 20.96
C GLY A 689 1.05 -6.52 19.61
N PHE A 690 1.40 -5.86 18.51
CA PHE A 690 1.41 -6.50 17.19
C PHE A 690 2.36 -7.70 17.13
N TYR A 691 3.44 -7.69 17.90
CA TYR A 691 4.37 -8.83 17.95
C TYR A 691 3.69 -10.13 18.39
N VAL A 692 2.67 -10.07 19.26
CA VAL A 692 1.87 -11.23 19.67
C VAL A 692 1.23 -11.90 18.45
N PHE A 693 0.62 -11.10 17.57
CA PHE A 693 0.02 -11.59 16.32
C PHE A 693 1.04 -12.21 15.37
N TYR A 694 2.15 -11.51 15.12
CA TYR A 694 3.18 -11.98 14.19
C TYR A 694 3.90 -13.22 14.71
N LEU A 695 4.11 -13.31 16.02
CA LEU A 695 4.70 -14.51 16.66
C LEU A 695 3.72 -15.69 16.61
N SER A 696 2.44 -15.46 16.91
CA SER A 696 1.39 -16.48 16.78
C SER A 696 1.36 -17.05 15.37
N ASN A 697 1.37 -16.17 14.36
CA ASN A 697 1.42 -16.58 12.97
C ASN A 697 2.68 -17.39 12.64
N SER A 698 3.84 -16.92 13.06
CA SER A 698 5.11 -17.62 12.86
C SER A 698 5.08 -19.05 13.44
N ILE A 699 4.54 -19.20 14.63
CA ILE A 699 4.40 -20.50 15.30
C ILE A 699 3.43 -21.40 14.52
N ARG A 700 2.26 -20.91 14.16
CA ARG A 700 1.23 -21.67 13.43
C ARG A 700 1.73 -22.14 12.07
N VAL A 701 2.41 -21.29 11.31
CA VAL A 701 2.96 -21.65 9.99
C VAL A 701 4.12 -22.63 10.12
N ASN A 702 5.11 -22.33 10.94
CA ASN A 702 6.37 -23.06 10.97
C ASN A 702 6.36 -24.32 11.87
N LEU A 703 5.62 -24.27 12.97
CA LEU A 703 5.49 -25.39 13.91
C LEU A 703 4.13 -26.13 13.81
N GLY A 704 3.23 -25.63 12.98
CA GLY A 704 1.95 -26.25 12.65
C GLY A 704 1.93 -26.74 11.20
N ILE A 705 1.57 -25.85 10.27
CA ILE A 705 1.29 -26.17 8.85
C ILE A 705 2.47 -26.84 8.16
N ALA A 706 3.70 -26.36 8.35
CA ALA A 706 4.90 -26.92 7.73
C ALA A 706 5.20 -28.37 8.15
N ARG A 707 4.59 -28.84 9.22
CA ARG A 707 4.79 -30.18 9.77
C ARG A 707 3.70 -31.19 9.37
N GLU A 708 2.77 -30.79 8.50
CA GLU A 708 1.68 -31.65 8.01
C GLU A 708 2.00 -32.38 6.69
N GLY A 709 3.25 -32.36 6.25
CA GLY A 709 3.68 -33.04 5.03
C GLY A 709 3.34 -32.28 3.73
N PHE A 710 2.95 -31.03 3.81
CA PHE A 710 2.69 -30.18 2.66
C PHE A 710 3.96 -29.80 1.90
N LYS A 711 3.84 -29.60 0.60
CA LYS A 711 4.90 -28.99 -0.22
C LYS A 711 5.10 -27.54 0.22
N GLU A 712 6.29 -26.99 0.03
CA GLU A 712 6.67 -25.65 0.50
C GLU A 712 5.69 -24.55 0.02
N TRP A 713 5.32 -24.57 -1.25
CA TRP A 713 4.35 -23.61 -1.77
C TRP A 713 2.95 -23.74 -1.15
N GLN A 714 2.57 -24.97 -0.76
CA GLN A 714 1.29 -25.21 -0.04
C GLN A 714 1.36 -24.66 1.39
N VAL A 715 2.49 -24.80 2.08
CA VAL A 715 2.70 -24.21 3.41
C VAL A 715 2.54 -22.70 3.34
N MET A 716 3.14 -22.06 2.33
CA MET A 716 3.06 -20.62 2.11
C MET A 716 1.62 -20.19 1.79
N LEU A 717 0.97 -20.87 0.86
CA LEU A 717 -0.41 -20.56 0.47
C LEU A 717 -1.39 -20.72 1.64
N VAL A 718 -1.35 -21.87 2.32
CA VAL A 718 -2.24 -22.14 3.47
C VAL A 718 -1.96 -21.16 4.61
N GLY A 719 -0.70 -20.85 4.86
CA GLY A 719 -0.31 -19.85 5.87
C GLY A 719 -0.82 -18.44 5.53
N GLY A 720 -0.73 -18.02 4.26
CA GLY A 720 -1.28 -16.74 3.80
C GLY A 720 -2.80 -16.68 3.91
N LEU A 721 -3.49 -17.72 3.44
CA LEU A 721 -4.96 -17.82 3.53
C LEU A 721 -5.44 -17.85 4.98
N ALA A 722 -4.78 -18.59 5.87
CA ALA A 722 -5.15 -18.66 7.28
C ALA A 722 -5.16 -17.28 8.00
N ASN A 723 -4.38 -16.31 7.49
CA ASN A 723 -4.35 -14.97 8.04
C ASN A 723 -5.28 -13.98 7.36
N SER A 724 -5.60 -14.19 6.09
CA SER A 724 -6.34 -13.20 5.28
C SER A 724 -7.80 -13.57 5.06
N LEU A 725 -8.19 -14.85 5.17
CA LEU A 725 -9.56 -15.29 4.86
C LEU A 725 -10.62 -14.63 5.74
N GLY A 726 -10.36 -14.39 7.02
CA GLY A 726 -11.30 -13.69 7.90
C GLY A 726 -11.64 -12.29 7.36
N LEU A 727 -10.61 -11.55 6.93
CA LEU A 727 -10.76 -10.21 6.35
C LEU A 727 -11.46 -10.26 4.98
N VAL A 728 -11.15 -11.27 4.15
CA VAL A 728 -11.85 -11.47 2.86
C VAL A 728 -13.34 -11.71 3.09
N PHE A 729 -13.72 -12.50 4.10
CA PHE A 729 -15.13 -12.73 4.42
C PHE A 729 -15.85 -11.47 4.87
N ILE A 730 -15.18 -10.55 5.58
CA ILE A 730 -15.79 -9.25 5.94
C ILE A 730 -16.14 -8.47 4.66
N LEU A 731 -15.22 -8.39 3.68
CA LEU A 731 -15.51 -7.72 2.40
C LEU A 731 -16.67 -8.41 1.66
N ILE A 732 -16.72 -9.74 1.65
CA ILE A 732 -17.84 -10.48 1.05
C ILE A 732 -19.16 -10.13 1.77
N ILE A 733 -19.17 -10.13 3.10
CA ILE A 733 -20.36 -9.76 3.90
C ILE A 733 -20.78 -8.31 3.60
N ASN A 734 -19.81 -7.40 3.47
CA ASN A 734 -20.08 -6.00 3.22
C ASN A 734 -20.70 -5.74 1.85
N TYR A 735 -20.13 -6.32 0.79
CA TYR A 735 -20.56 -6.02 -0.58
C TYR A 735 -21.61 -6.99 -1.15
N PHE A 736 -21.74 -8.20 -0.62
CA PHE A 736 -22.72 -9.16 -1.15
C PHE A 736 -24.17 -8.63 -1.11
N PRO A 737 -24.65 -7.96 -0.04
CA PRO A 737 -26.00 -7.40 -0.02
C PRO A 737 -26.25 -6.36 -1.11
N TYR A 738 -25.22 -5.66 -1.59
CA TYR A 738 -25.34 -4.68 -2.66
C TYR A 738 -26.03 -5.26 -3.91
N PHE A 739 -25.73 -6.52 -4.27
CA PHE A 739 -26.34 -7.17 -5.43
C PHE A 739 -27.83 -7.52 -5.25
N THR A 740 -28.35 -7.48 -4.04
CA THR A 740 -29.74 -7.84 -3.72
C THR A 740 -30.56 -6.66 -3.22
N THR A 741 -29.93 -5.74 -2.51
CA THR A 741 -30.59 -4.62 -1.82
C THR A 741 -30.13 -3.25 -2.32
N GLY A 742 -29.07 -3.17 -3.13
CA GLY A 742 -28.48 -1.90 -3.56
C GLY A 742 -27.67 -1.20 -2.48
N THR A 743 -27.50 -1.80 -1.29
CA THR A 743 -26.78 -1.21 -0.15
C THR A 743 -25.70 -2.11 0.38
N VAL A 744 -24.61 -1.54 0.91
CA VAL A 744 -23.57 -2.29 1.61
C VAL A 744 -23.97 -2.57 3.06
N PHE A 745 -23.47 -3.68 3.63
CA PHE A 745 -23.87 -4.13 4.97
C PHE A 745 -23.39 -3.18 6.08
N TYR A 746 -22.13 -2.74 6.03
CA TYR A 746 -21.54 -1.79 6.98
C TYR A 746 -21.52 -0.35 6.42
N GLY A 747 -22.64 0.08 5.86
CA GLY A 747 -22.85 1.47 5.44
C GLY A 747 -23.12 2.39 6.63
N TYR A 748 -23.13 3.69 6.36
CA TYR A 748 -23.36 4.74 7.37
C TYR A 748 -24.70 4.61 8.13
N TYR A 749 -25.70 3.99 7.53
CA TYR A 749 -27.03 3.78 8.11
C TYR A 749 -27.28 2.33 8.50
N SER A 750 -26.49 1.80 9.40
CA SER A 750 -26.95 0.65 10.17
C SER A 750 -27.94 1.15 11.23
N PRO A 751 -29.10 0.49 11.42
CA PRO A 751 -30.02 0.81 12.51
C PRO A 751 -29.42 0.57 13.91
N THR A 752 -28.19 0.07 13.94
CA THR A 752 -27.38 -0.09 15.13
C THR A 752 -26.18 0.84 14.97
N ASP A 753 -26.03 1.86 15.75
CA ASP A 753 -24.86 2.71 16.07
C ASP A 753 -23.47 2.37 15.42
N LEU A 754 -23.47 1.78 14.23
CA LEU A 754 -22.33 1.33 13.47
C LEU A 754 -21.92 2.31 12.35
N SER A 755 -22.38 3.55 12.47
CA SER A 755 -22.32 4.58 11.42
C SER A 755 -20.92 4.91 10.90
N GLU A 756 -19.86 4.65 11.69
CA GLU A 756 -18.47 4.90 11.30
C GLU A 756 -17.69 3.64 10.93
N MET A 757 -18.29 2.47 11.03
CA MET A 757 -17.59 1.19 10.83
C MET A 757 -17.16 0.95 9.39
N TRP A 758 -17.81 1.61 8.41
CA TRP A 758 -17.41 1.56 7.01
C TRP A 758 -15.95 2.02 6.78
N LEU A 759 -15.44 2.99 7.58
CA LEU A 759 -14.04 3.43 7.51
C LEU A 759 -13.08 2.27 7.82
N TYR A 760 -13.43 1.43 8.81
CA TYR A 760 -12.62 0.28 9.20
C TYR A 760 -12.70 -0.86 8.16
N VAL A 761 -13.83 -0.98 7.45
CA VAL A 761 -13.95 -1.93 6.33
C VAL A 761 -13.05 -1.51 5.16
N ASN A 762 -12.95 -0.22 4.86
CA ASN A 762 -12.09 0.29 3.80
C ASN A 762 -10.61 -0.02 4.02
N MET A 763 -10.15 -0.07 5.27
CA MET A 763 -8.77 -0.46 5.58
C MET A 763 -8.44 -1.90 5.18
N ILE A 764 -9.44 -2.77 5.13
CA ILE A 764 -9.25 -4.20 4.87
C ILE A 764 -8.63 -4.44 3.49
N PHE A 765 -8.92 -3.61 2.51
CA PHE A 765 -8.30 -3.70 1.18
C PHE A 765 -6.77 -3.62 1.22
N GLY A 766 -6.20 -2.77 2.08
CA GLY A 766 -4.75 -2.71 2.32
C GLY A 766 -4.23 -3.83 3.22
N LEU A 767 -5.04 -4.27 4.21
CA LEU A 767 -4.64 -5.29 5.17
C LEU A 767 -4.56 -6.70 4.55
N ILE A 768 -5.50 -7.08 3.69
CA ILE A 768 -5.54 -8.43 3.08
C ILE A 768 -4.22 -8.81 2.41
N PRO A 769 -3.66 -8.04 1.47
CA PRO A 769 -2.40 -8.41 0.83
C PRO A 769 -1.23 -8.45 1.81
N MET A 770 -1.19 -7.58 2.81
CA MET A 770 -0.15 -7.58 3.84
C MET A 770 -0.25 -8.83 4.72
N MET A 771 -1.44 -9.19 5.19
CA MET A 771 -1.68 -10.38 6.00
C MET A 771 -1.44 -11.68 5.23
N PHE A 772 -1.61 -11.67 3.90
CA PHE A 772 -1.30 -12.80 3.04
C PHE A 772 0.20 -13.00 2.83
N ILE A 773 0.94 -11.90 2.54
CA ILE A 773 2.36 -11.95 2.14
C ILE A 773 3.28 -12.18 3.34
N LEU A 774 3.03 -11.51 4.47
CA LEU A 774 3.95 -11.54 5.62
C LEU A 774 4.22 -12.94 6.18
N PRO A 775 3.26 -13.86 6.28
CA PRO A 775 3.53 -15.26 6.65
C PRO A 775 4.45 -15.99 5.69
N ILE A 776 4.36 -15.69 4.40
CA ILE A 776 5.22 -16.29 3.37
C ILE A 776 6.67 -15.91 3.64
N PHE A 777 6.93 -14.65 3.91
CA PHE A 777 8.25 -14.14 4.21
C PHE A 777 8.81 -14.68 5.53
N ASN A 778 7.94 -14.77 6.55
CA ASN A 778 8.30 -15.39 7.82
C ASN A 778 8.80 -16.83 7.65
N ARG A 779 8.14 -17.62 6.78
CA ARG A 779 8.58 -18.98 6.45
C ARG A 779 10.00 -19.00 5.89
N ILE A 780 10.35 -18.07 5.02
CA ILE A 780 11.70 -17.99 4.43
C ILE A 780 12.75 -17.67 5.51
N VAL A 781 12.45 -16.73 6.40
CA VAL A 781 13.35 -16.38 7.52
C VAL A 781 13.54 -17.56 8.48
N TYR A 782 12.44 -18.24 8.86
CA TYR A 782 12.52 -19.44 9.69
C TYR A 782 13.41 -20.52 9.10
N LYS A 783 13.31 -20.80 7.81
CA LYS A 783 14.15 -21.80 7.13
C LYS A 783 15.64 -21.48 7.21
N LYS A 784 16.01 -20.24 7.40
CA LYS A 784 17.41 -19.79 7.50
C LYS A 784 17.88 -19.72 8.94
N THR A 785 17.05 -19.28 9.86
CA THR A 785 17.43 -19.01 11.25
C THR A 785 17.06 -20.14 12.22
N GLY A 786 16.12 -21.01 11.84
CA GLY A 786 15.64 -22.11 12.67
C GLY A 786 14.79 -21.71 13.87
N ASN A 787 14.37 -20.44 13.94
CA ASN A 787 13.52 -19.96 15.03
C ASN A 787 12.34 -19.11 14.53
N VAL A 788 11.28 -19.08 15.33
CA VAL A 788 10.02 -18.40 15.02
C VAL A 788 10.05 -16.89 15.32
N TYR A 789 11.06 -16.40 16.02
CA TYR A 789 11.09 -15.05 16.61
C TYR A 789 11.58 -14.00 15.61
N ALA A 790 12.65 -14.29 14.85
CA ALA A 790 13.30 -13.31 13.98
C ALA A 790 12.38 -12.79 12.86
N GLY A 791 11.70 -13.69 12.15
CA GLY A 791 10.78 -13.32 11.09
C GLY A 791 9.57 -12.55 11.62
N ALA A 792 9.03 -12.99 12.77
CA ALA A 792 7.93 -12.30 13.42
C ALA A 792 8.29 -10.86 13.77
N LEU A 793 9.48 -10.62 14.36
CA LEU A 793 9.92 -9.28 14.71
C LEU A 793 10.14 -8.40 13.47
N LEU A 794 10.86 -8.91 12.47
CA LEU A 794 11.19 -8.17 11.26
C LEU A 794 9.93 -7.65 10.55
N TRP A 795 8.98 -8.55 10.31
CA TRP A 795 7.77 -8.18 9.58
C TRP A 795 6.78 -7.37 10.41
N CYS A 796 6.78 -7.56 11.72
CA CYS A 796 6.05 -6.69 12.65
C CYS A 796 6.57 -5.24 12.57
N MET A 797 7.89 -5.05 12.61
CA MET A 797 8.51 -3.72 12.49
C MET A 797 8.17 -3.03 11.17
N ILE A 798 8.25 -3.75 10.05
CA ILE A 798 7.92 -3.23 8.72
C ILE A 798 6.43 -2.88 8.64
N PHE A 799 5.54 -3.77 9.10
CA PHE A 799 4.10 -3.55 9.07
C PHE A 799 3.69 -2.28 9.84
N ILE A 800 4.20 -2.11 11.07
CA ILE A 800 3.84 -0.94 11.88
C ILE A 800 4.34 0.35 11.21
N MET A 801 5.57 0.35 10.67
CA MET A 801 6.10 1.49 9.94
C MET A 801 5.20 1.84 8.75
N MET A 802 4.81 0.85 7.93
CA MET A 802 3.92 1.06 6.80
C MET A 802 2.55 1.57 7.23
N SER A 803 2.00 1.02 8.30
CA SER A 803 0.69 1.43 8.81
C SER A 803 0.69 2.86 9.37
N LEU A 804 1.73 3.24 10.13
CA LEU A 804 1.86 4.60 10.66
C LEU A 804 2.14 5.64 9.57
N SER A 805 2.90 5.29 8.53
CA SER A 805 3.16 6.21 7.42
C SER A 805 1.94 6.49 6.56
N ALA A 806 0.94 5.60 6.60
CA ALA A 806 -0.29 5.68 5.78
C ALA A 806 -1.54 6.07 6.58
N SER A 807 -1.44 6.28 7.90
CA SER A 807 -2.59 6.53 8.78
C SER A 807 -2.55 7.93 9.38
N ILE A 808 -3.73 8.38 9.82
CA ILE A 808 -3.84 9.59 10.65
C ILE A 808 -3.32 9.29 12.06
N SER A 809 -2.56 10.21 12.63
CA SER A 809 -1.99 10.06 13.95
C SER A 809 -1.96 11.41 14.70
N PHE A 810 -2.67 11.49 15.79
CA PHE A 810 -2.86 12.69 16.59
C PHE A 810 -1.72 12.86 17.61
N ILE A 811 -0.50 13.01 17.12
CA ILE A 811 0.68 13.23 17.95
C ILE A 811 1.03 14.72 17.90
N PRO A 812 1.04 15.44 19.04
CA PRO A 812 1.57 16.79 19.12
C PRO A 812 3.05 16.83 18.71
N MET A 813 3.48 17.92 18.11
CA MET A 813 4.88 18.15 17.76
C MET A 813 5.68 18.58 18.98
#